data_aa9b4378bb1f3050e2eda8764e07daaa
#
_entry.id   aa9b4378bb1f3050e2eda8764e07daaa
#
_cell.length_a   1.000
_cell.length_b   1.000
_cell.length_c   1.000
_cell.angle_alpha   90.00
_cell.angle_beta   90.00
_cell.angle_gamma   90.00
#
_symmetry.space_group_name_H-M   'P 1'
#
loop_
_entity.id
_entity.type
_entity.pdbx_description
1 polymer ?
#
loop_
_entity_poly.entity_id
_entity_poly.type
_entity_poly.pdbx_seq_one_letter_code
_entity_poly.pdbx_strand_id
1 'polypeptide(L)'
;MSCPISVQAGGSGLNVLVVANQASSNSCLLANYFCEQRGLPAEHLVRITWPNGNTAWTATDFTNHLLVPLLDALVTRGLTNQIDYVVLSMDIPFRTTTIGGTENSTTAALFYGLREAALAGEGGVTNSYAGSEAEFRPAQPRHDTQPAFLTTMLTAHTLEEAKTLVDQGVASDGTQPAAPVLLVKSSDPVRNIRYSRFDDVILNARLAGSAEFSRINSDSTAGLSGLLGYATGLANFTLPPGMFNPGAIGDSLTSFGGIIFGPNSQTSLLAFVAAGATGSYGTVAEPSADIRKFPDPMVYFYQRRGFSLAECYYQSLRAPYLGLIVAEPLAAPFALPGSGSWSFPPANAELSGTIELALNFVSHDSQRPLQQIDLFVDGKYFRTLTHAVPRANDQLYLGLNGYSLNYAVPTNATLTSIASNLAALINSGEVTGATHVQAGAHGDRIELQSTATNHQSFPFYVTSPFGLSTTQMFFRVAYLSESHPPTLKLEPGGSGGALQLRIAAPTALHYVVQASTNLRHWVPVFTNATSGSVVFQDPDHTNFPHRFYRVRGPVPNQPPALWIADPLAGAGLPLRLESQPGQPSALFASTNGIDWTALATNPSGGTLDFLDAAYRNYAHRFYRGQLVNPPLPDLSVVPVGVTTLARIDHARQPYRVEFSTNGTIWNAIVTNFHYQEMQTTAGSVALAGQTPTTFLRASRATFLTGNAFGVLPCTFLAGTLTPGAWVQFTFTKTNGAMVGVSVTNHTGTPGATNLAYKLYSAINAHEALQGGDGVVAEDFHVNAGNQSLFNLRARRPGYEAARITVASKGSGYATGVAVSPAVSCPLLANAADLQPRNHLYVSTGALQLGGVFPLDTTDLSDGYHELTAVAYEGTSVRTQTRATVPVRIRNTALSATLTLLDLTNQAPASACYHIQVTANDPSVRRTTLYSTGGVIGMASNNAAPVFEVAGTNLWAGRHPFYAVVETATGRTFRTRTEWIRLK
;
A
#
# COMPACT_ATOMS: atom_id res chain seq x y z
N MET A 1 23.61 -19.88 -13.57
CA MET A 1 22.82 -18.65 -13.70
C MET A 1 22.09 -18.47 -12.40
N SER A 2 22.47 -17.46 -11.60
CA SER A 2 21.75 -17.09 -10.39
C SER A 2 20.37 -16.61 -10.81
N CYS A 3 19.33 -17.32 -10.36
CA CYS A 3 17.96 -16.83 -10.46
C CYS A 3 17.91 -15.47 -9.76
N PRO A 4 17.36 -14.42 -10.35
CA PRO A 4 17.18 -13.17 -9.63
C PRO A 4 16.33 -13.47 -8.40
N ILE A 5 16.80 -13.01 -7.24
CA ILE A 5 16.08 -13.11 -5.97
C ILE A 5 14.81 -12.27 -6.14
N SER A 6 13.68 -12.93 -6.36
CA SER A 6 12.40 -12.23 -6.41
C SER A 6 12.03 -11.80 -4.99
N VAL A 7 11.96 -10.54 -4.83
CA VAL A 7 11.59 -9.88 -3.59
C VAL A 7 10.06 -9.81 -3.51
N GLN A 8 9.45 -10.13 -2.37
CA GLN A 8 7.98 -10.20 -2.25
C GLN A 8 7.51 -9.60 -0.92
N ALA A 9 6.37 -8.90 -0.96
CA ALA A 9 5.69 -8.35 0.21
C ALA A 9 4.59 -9.28 0.72
N GLY A 10 4.28 -9.20 2.00
CA GLY A 10 3.13 -9.81 2.68
C GLY A 10 3.03 -11.34 2.63
N GLY A 11 3.55 -11.95 1.60
CA GLY A 11 3.58 -13.40 1.36
C GLY A 11 4.49 -13.72 0.20
N SER A 12 4.75 -14.98 -0.01
CA SER A 12 5.61 -15.45 -1.08
C SER A 12 5.12 -16.79 -1.60
N GLY A 13 5.76 -17.36 -2.62
CA GLY A 13 5.50 -18.73 -3.07
C GLY A 13 5.56 -19.76 -1.94
N LEU A 14 6.27 -19.47 -0.84
CA LEU A 14 6.30 -20.32 0.35
C LEU A 14 4.98 -20.38 1.13
N ASN A 15 4.12 -19.38 0.97
CA ASN A 15 2.86 -19.25 1.69
C ASN A 15 1.62 -19.55 0.83
N VAL A 16 1.81 -19.97 -0.41
CA VAL A 16 0.74 -20.19 -1.39
C VAL A 16 0.52 -21.66 -1.65
N LEU A 17 -0.75 -22.08 -1.71
CA LEU A 17 -1.19 -23.35 -2.26
C LEU A 17 -2.03 -23.09 -3.51
N VAL A 18 -1.67 -23.73 -4.63
CA VAL A 18 -2.41 -23.65 -5.90
C VAL A 18 -3.31 -24.85 -6.05
N VAL A 19 -4.54 -24.63 -6.49
CA VAL A 19 -5.49 -25.70 -6.84
C VAL A 19 -5.71 -25.70 -8.35
N ALA A 20 -5.46 -26.82 -9.00
CA ALA A 20 -5.69 -27.05 -10.42
C ALA A 20 -6.79 -28.10 -10.64
N ASN A 21 -7.68 -27.87 -11.60
CA ASN A 21 -8.65 -28.85 -12.06
C ASN A 21 -8.01 -29.75 -13.12
N GLN A 22 -7.68 -30.99 -12.77
CA GLN A 22 -7.04 -31.94 -13.66
C GLN A 22 -7.89 -32.33 -14.91
N ALA A 23 -9.21 -32.08 -14.86
CA ALA A 23 -10.10 -32.28 -16.00
C ALA A 23 -10.01 -31.13 -17.05
N SER A 24 -9.27 -30.07 -16.77
CA SER A 24 -9.06 -28.92 -17.66
C SER A 24 -7.57 -28.70 -17.96
N SER A 25 -7.23 -28.71 -19.27
CA SER A 25 -5.87 -28.38 -19.72
C SER A 25 -5.48 -26.95 -19.36
N ASN A 26 -6.38 -25.98 -19.54
CA ASN A 26 -6.12 -24.58 -19.22
C ASN A 26 -5.82 -24.40 -17.74
N SER A 27 -6.58 -25.08 -16.86
CA SER A 27 -6.36 -25.05 -15.42
C SER A 27 -4.96 -25.54 -15.04
N CYS A 28 -4.54 -26.67 -15.59
CA CYS A 28 -3.24 -27.27 -15.30
C CYS A 28 -2.08 -26.44 -15.86
N LEU A 29 -2.21 -25.93 -17.09
CA LEU A 29 -1.20 -25.08 -17.72
C LEU A 29 -1.00 -23.76 -16.98
N LEU A 30 -2.10 -23.13 -16.58
CA LEU A 30 -2.03 -21.88 -15.83
C LEU A 30 -1.45 -22.08 -14.42
N ALA A 31 -1.86 -23.15 -13.74
CA ALA A 31 -1.33 -23.49 -12.43
C ALA A 31 0.19 -23.72 -12.47
N ASN A 32 0.68 -24.51 -13.45
CA ASN A 32 2.11 -24.73 -13.66
C ASN A 32 2.85 -23.41 -13.95
N TYR A 33 2.25 -22.55 -14.81
CA TYR A 33 2.80 -21.24 -15.14
C TYR A 33 2.95 -20.35 -13.90
N PHE A 34 1.90 -20.25 -13.08
CA PHE A 34 1.94 -19.48 -11.84
C PHE A 34 2.99 -20.04 -10.86
N CYS A 35 3.04 -21.38 -10.68
CA CYS A 35 4.05 -22.01 -9.84
C CYS A 35 5.48 -21.66 -10.29
N GLU A 36 5.72 -21.62 -11.59
CA GLU A 36 7.03 -21.26 -12.15
C GLU A 36 7.34 -19.77 -11.91
N GLN A 37 6.40 -18.86 -12.23
CA GLN A 37 6.62 -17.43 -12.11
C GLN A 37 6.83 -16.96 -10.66
N ARG A 38 6.15 -17.61 -9.71
CA ARG A 38 6.25 -17.30 -8.28
C ARG A 38 7.21 -18.20 -7.49
N GLY A 39 7.88 -19.14 -8.15
CA GLY A 39 8.87 -20.02 -7.53
C GLY A 39 8.29 -20.88 -6.42
N LEU A 40 7.09 -21.46 -6.61
CA LEU A 40 6.45 -22.29 -5.60
C LEU A 40 7.19 -23.62 -5.43
N PRO A 41 7.31 -24.14 -4.18
CA PRO A 41 7.78 -25.50 -3.94
C PRO A 41 6.90 -26.53 -4.62
N ALA A 42 7.48 -27.69 -4.99
CA ALA A 42 6.80 -28.75 -5.73
C ALA A 42 5.49 -29.26 -5.09
N GLU A 43 5.46 -29.29 -3.78
CA GLU A 43 4.31 -29.80 -3.00
C GLU A 43 3.19 -28.78 -2.81
N HIS A 44 3.34 -27.55 -3.30
CA HIS A 44 2.36 -26.49 -3.16
C HIS A 44 1.29 -26.44 -4.26
N LEU A 45 1.23 -27.46 -5.12
CA LEU A 45 0.16 -27.65 -6.10
C LEU A 45 -0.74 -28.83 -5.68
N VAL A 46 -2.03 -28.59 -5.56
CA VAL A 46 -3.07 -29.62 -5.34
C VAL A 46 -3.87 -29.79 -6.63
N ARG A 47 -4.07 -31.05 -7.04
CA ARG A 47 -4.90 -31.38 -8.20
C ARG A 47 -6.22 -31.93 -7.74
N ILE A 48 -7.32 -31.32 -8.16
CA ILE A 48 -8.68 -31.82 -7.99
C ILE A 48 -9.22 -32.31 -9.32
N THR A 49 -10.26 -33.13 -9.30
CA THR A 49 -10.97 -33.57 -10.52
C THR A 49 -12.41 -33.05 -10.47
N TRP A 50 -12.75 -32.16 -11.39
CA TRP A 50 -14.08 -31.63 -11.56
C TRP A 50 -14.45 -31.61 -13.05
N PRO A 51 -15.17 -32.58 -13.56
CA PRO A 51 -15.47 -32.69 -15.00
C PRO A 51 -16.68 -31.89 -15.45
N ASN A 52 -17.42 -31.28 -14.50
CA ASN A 52 -18.61 -30.50 -14.78
C ASN A 52 -18.24 -29.01 -15.10
N GLY A 53 -19.23 -28.19 -15.40
CA GLY A 53 -19.01 -26.80 -15.78
C GLY A 53 -18.35 -25.94 -14.69
N ASN A 54 -17.82 -24.79 -15.08
CA ASN A 54 -17.05 -23.85 -14.24
C ASN A 54 -17.91 -22.73 -13.61
N THR A 55 -19.24 -22.88 -13.61
CA THR A 55 -20.14 -21.83 -13.13
C THR A 55 -20.43 -21.94 -11.64
N ALA A 56 -20.98 -23.10 -11.22
CA ALA A 56 -21.40 -23.29 -9.84
C ALA A 56 -21.26 -24.76 -9.42
N TRP A 57 -21.03 -24.96 -8.14
CA TRP A 57 -21.21 -26.23 -7.46
C TRP A 57 -22.21 -26.13 -6.31
N THR A 58 -22.72 -27.28 -5.87
CA THR A 58 -23.45 -27.34 -4.61
C THR A 58 -22.48 -27.22 -3.43
N ALA A 59 -22.98 -26.92 -2.24
CA ALA A 59 -22.17 -26.92 -1.02
C ALA A 59 -21.49 -28.28 -0.77
N THR A 60 -22.16 -29.39 -1.12
CA THR A 60 -21.61 -30.74 -1.01
C THR A 60 -20.47 -30.97 -1.99
N ASP A 61 -20.62 -30.54 -3.26
CA ASP A 61 -19.57 -30.64 -4.26
C ASP A 61 -18.35 -29.80 -3.87
N PHE A 62 -18.58 -28.56 -3.44
CA PHE A 62 -17.53 -27.68 -2.92
C PHE A 62 -16.73 -28.36 -1.79
N THR A 63 -17.44 -28.97 -0.83
CA THR A 63 -16.81 -29.64 0.30
C THR A 63 -16.00 -30.84 -0.16
N ASN A 64 -16.61 -31.71 -0.97
CA ASN A 64 -15.99 -32.99 -1.33
C ASN A 64 -14.90 -32.89 -2.39
N HIS A 65 -15.04 -31.95 -3.35
CA HIS A 65 -14.11 -31.82 -4.48
C HIS A 65 -13.06 -30.71 -4.31
N LEU A 66 -13.28 -29.75 -3.39
CA LEU A 66 -12.32 -28.67 -3.15
C LEU A 66 -11.83 -28.62 -1.71
N LEU A 67 -12.71 -28.43 -0.73
CA LEU A 67 -12.30 -28.14 0.64
C LEU A 67 -11.58 -29.33 1.30
N VAL A 68 -12.16 -30.52 1.25
CA VAL A 68 -11.56 -31.72 1.86
C VAL A 68 -10.22 -32.08 1.19
N PRO A 69 -10.09 -32.17 -0.15
CA PRO A 69 -8.79 -32.43 -0.78
C PRO A 69 -7.71 -31.37 -0.45
N LEU A 70 -8.12 -30.10 -0.32
CA LEU A 70 -7.21 -29.03 0.06
C LEU A 70 -6.69 -29.23 1.50
N LEU A 71 -7.59 -29.47 2.46
CA LEU A 71 -7.23 -29.65 3.87
C LEU A 71 -6.39 -30.92 4.08
N ASP A 72 -6.74 -32.00 3.42
CA ASP A 72 -5.96 -33.26 3.45
C ASP A 72 -4.54 -33.05 2.91
N ALA A 73 -4.40 -32.28 1.82
CA ALA A 73 -3.08 -31.96 1.27
C ALA A 73 -2.24 -31.14 2.25
N LEU A 74 -2.84 -30.16 2.94
CA LEU A 74 -2.13 -29.35 3.94
C LEU A 74 -1.60 -30.21 5.09
N VAL A 75 -2.44 -31.12 5.62
CA VAL A 75 -2.06 -32.00 6.73
C VAL A 75 -1.00 -33.02 6.29
N THR A 76 -1.26 -33.75 5.21
CA THR A 76 -0.38 -34.83 4.76
C THR A 76 0.98 -34.35 4.28
N ARG A 77 1.07 -33.11 3.79
CA ARG A 77 2.32 -32.50 3.34
C ARG A 77 3.02 -31.66 4.39
N GLY A 78 2.41 -31.49 5.61
CA GLY A 78 2.97 -30.68 6.71
C GLY A 78 2.97 -29.17 6.42
N LEU A 79 1.96 -28.66 5.69
CA LEU A 79 1.90 -27.27 5.25
C LEU A 79 0.91 -26.40 6.05
N THR A 80 0.23 -26.97 7.05
CA THR A 80 -0.86 -26.30 7.81
C THR A 80 -0.42 -24.97 8.45
N ASN A 81 0.81 -24.88 8.94
CA ASN A 81 1.33 -23.67 9.62
C ASN A 81 2.01 -22.69 8.67
N GLN A 82 2.01 -22.95 7.36
CA GLN A 82 2.77 -22.20 6.37
C GLN A 82 1.87 -21.51 5.34
N ILE A 83 0.77 -22.16 4.92
CA ILE A 83 -0.09 -21.65 3.85
C ILE A 83 -1.09 -20.62 4.39
N ASP A 84 -1.08 -19.44 3.81
CA ASP A 84 -2.02 -18.33 4.04
C ASP A 84 -2.87 -18.03 2.80
N TYR A 85 -2.33 -18.33 1.60
CA TYR A 85 -2.97 -18.01 0.32
C TYR A 85 -3.38 -19.28 -0.40
N VAL A 86 -4.61 -19.26 -0.95
CA VAL A 86 -5.08 -20.30 -1.87
C VAL A 86 -5.41 -19.68 -3.22
N VAL A 87 -4.84 -20.23 -4.27
CA VAL A 87 -5.03 -19.77 -5.65
C VAL A 87 -5.81 -20.83 -6.42
N LEU A 88 -7.00 -20.46 -6.88
CA LEU A 88 -7.83 -21.30 -7.73
C LEU A 88 -7.53 -21.02 -9.20
N SER A 89 -7.04 -22.01 -9.92
CA SER A 89 -6.77 -21.86 -11.37
C SER A 89 -8.06 -21.88 -12.19
N MET A 90 -7.94 -21.71 -13.51
CA MET A 90 -9.09 -21.69 -14.44
C MET A 90 -10.00 -22.92 -14.31
N ASP A 91 -11.23 -22.83 -14.80
CA ASP A 91 -12.19 -23.91 -14.91
C ASP A 91 -12.51 -24.63 -13.58
N ILE A 92 -12.46 -23.84 -12.50
CA ILE A 92 -13.03 -24.18 -11.20
C ILE A 92 -14.28 -23.30 -11.03
N PRO A 93 -15.41 -23.85 -10.55
CA PRO A 93 -16.64 -23.07 -10.39
C PRO A 93 -16.44 -21.83 -9.50
N PHE A 94 -16.95 -20.68 -9.96
CA PHE A 94 -16.74 -19.42 -9.25
C PHE A 94 -17.73 -19.14 -8.12
N ARG A 95 -18.82 -19.90 -8.02
CA ARG A 95 -19.82 -19.77 -6.96
C ARG A 95 -20.25 -21.11 -6.39
N THR A 96 -20.82 -21.06 -5.18
CA THR A 96 -21.33 -22.21 -4.43
C THR A 96 -22.75 -21.91 -3.97
N THR A 97 -23.70 -22.80 -4.27
CA THR A 97 -25.09 -22.70 -3.83
C THR A 97 -25.35 -23.67 -2.69
N THR A 98 -25.85 -23.19 -1.55
CA THR A 98 -26.21 -24.02 -0.39
C THR A 98 -27.57 -24.69 -0.57
N ILE A 99 -27.89 -25.65 0.28
CA ILE A 99 -29.20 -26.36 0.26
C ILE A 99 -30.38 -25.36 0.40
N GLY A 100 -30.19 -24.28 1.16
CA GLY A 100 -31.19 -23.20 1.32
C GLY A 100 -31.26 -22.23 0.13
N GLY A 101 -30.53 -22.48 -0.95
CA GLY A 101 -30.50 -21.59 -2.13
C GLY A 101 -29.68 -20.32 -1.94
N THR A 102 -28.86 -20.26 -0.88
CA THR A 102 -27.99 -19.11 -0.64
C THR A 102 -26.73 -19.22 -1.51
N GLU A 103 -26.45 -18.14 -2.25
CA GLU A 103 -25.24 -18.05 -3.06
C GLU A 103 -24.05 -17.55 -2.25
N ASN A 104 -22.89 -18.13 -2.52
CA ASN A 104 -21.59 -17.69 -2.02
C ASN A 104 -20.59 -17.67 -3.18
N SER A 105 -19.62 -16.78 -3.18
CA SER A 105 -18.48 -16.93 -4.09
C SER A 105 -17.55 -18.05 -3.58
N THR A 106 -16.90 -18.78 -4.49
CA THR A 106 -15.96 -19.84 -4.10
C THR A 106 -14.75 -19.27 -3.36
N THR A 107 -14.26 -18.09 -3.73
CA THR A 107 -13.16 -17.42 -3.03
C THR A 107 -13.54 -17.03 -1.60
N ALA A 108 -14.73 -16.47 -1.41
CA ALA A 108 -15.21 -16.11 -0.07
C ALA A 108 -15.52 -17.33 0.80
N ALA A 109 -15.99 -18.44 0.20
CA ALA A 109 -16.26 -19.67 0.94
C ALA A 109 -14.98 -20.27 1.58
N LEU A 110 -13.82 -20.17 0.90
CA LEU A 110 -12.53 -20.58 1.48
C LEU A 110 -11.97 -19.57 2.48
N PHE A 111 -12.30 -18.30 2.35
CA PHE A 111 -11.85 -17.26 3.29
C PHE A 111 -12.74 -17.18 4.53
N TYR A 112 -14.05 -17.06 4.37
CA TYR A 112 -14.98 -16.73 5.44
C TYR A 112 -15.87 -17.92 5.87
N GLY A 113 -15.99 -18.97 5.05
CA GLY A 113 -16.90 -20.09 5.20
C GLY A 113 -18.19 -19.95 4.37
N LEU A 114 -18.97 -21.03 4.26
CA LEU A 114 -20.25 -21.04 3.59
C LEU A 114 -21.33 -20.41 4.48
N ARG A 115 -22.09 -19.50 3.91
CA ARG A 115 -23.29 -18.96 4.53
C ARG A 115 -24.50 -19.80 4.11
N GLU A 116 -25.14 -20.47 5.06
CA GLU A 116 -26.22 -21.44 4.81
C GLU A 116 -27.60 -20.81 4.60
N ALA A 117 -27.86 -19.66 5.21
CA ALA A 117 -29.14 -18.99 5.14
C ALA A 117 -29.01 -17.48 4.92
N ALA A 118 -29.97 -16.90 4.23
CA ALA A 118 -30.11 -15.44 4.21
C ALA A 118 -30.33 -14.96 5.64
N LEU A 119 -29.35 -14.24 6.22
CA LEU A 119 -29.53 -13.63 7.53
C LEU A 119 -30.59 -12.55 7.38
N ALA A 120 -31.70 -12.70 8.11
CA ALA A 120 -32.71 -11.65 8.21
C ALA A 120 -32.05 -10.43 8.88
N GLY A 121 -31.78 -9.40 8.06
CA GLY A 121 -31.05 -8.22 8.49
C GLY A 121 -29.54 -8.51 8.66
N GLU A 122 -28.74 -7.93 7.81
CA GLU A 122 -27.27 -8.17 7.64
C GLU A 122 -26.39 -7.74 8.82
N GLY A 123 -26.92 -7.65 10.04
CA GLY A 123 -26.22 -7.19 11.24
C GLY A 123 -25.21 -8.15 11.86
N GLY A 124 -25.09 -9.39 11.35
CA GLY A 124 -24.33 -10.46 12.02
C GLY A 124 -23.04 -10.92 11.33
N VAL A 125 -22.74 -10.46 10.11
CA VAL A 125 -21.56 -10.90 9.36
C VAL A 125 -20.49 -9.82 9.43
N THR A 126 -19.51 -9.98 10.33
CA THR A 126 -18.36 -9.08 10.42
C THR A 126 -17.08 -9.88 10.22
N ASN A 127 -16.43 -9.65 9.10
CA ASN A 127 -15.06 -10.10 8.89
C ASN A 127 -14.12 -9.35 9.85
N SER A 128 -13.53 -10.04 10.81
CA SER A 128 -12.64 -9.46 11.83
C SER A 128 -11.33 -8.95 11.22
N TYR A 129 -10.96 -9.41 10.03
CA TYR A 129 -9.80 -8.94 9.28
C TYR A 129 -10.06 -7.59 8.56
N ALA A 130 -11.33 -7.23 8.35
CA ALA A 130 -11.67 -6.00 7.64
C ALA A 130 -11.29 -4.75 8.43
N GLY A 131 -10.46 -3.90 7.84
CA GLY A 131 -10.01 -2.63 8.41
C GLY A 131 -9.01 -2.75 9.55
N SER A 132 -8.63 -3.99 9.94
CA SER A 132 -7.76 -4.21 11.10
C SER A 132 -6.29 -3.88 10.83
N GLU A 133 -5.85 -3.99 9.58
CA GLU A 133 -4.43 -3.93 9.20
C GLU A 133 -3.54 -4.84 10.08
N ALA A 134 -4.11 -5.91 10.60
CA ALA A 134 -3.43 -6.89 11.42
C ALA A 134 -2.82 -8.01 10.56
N GLU A 135 -1.97 -8.82 11.17
CA GLU A 135 -1.53 -10.07 10.56
C GLU A 135 -2.73 -10.99 10.30
N PHE A 136 -2.71 -11.71 9.17
CA PHE A 136 -3.86 -12.51 8.74
C PHE A 136 -4.20 -13.66 9.70
N ARG A 137 -3.22 -14.47 10.10
CA ARG A 137 -3.46 -15.67 10.94
C ARG A 137 -4.14 -15.37 12.29
N PRO A 138 -3.70 -14.36 13.06
CA PRO A 138 -4.36 -14.01 14.32
C PRO A 138 -5.75 -13.42 14.14
N ALA A 139 -6.10 -12.92 12.98
CA ALA A 139 -7.37 -12.23 12.73
C ALA A 139 -8.58 -13.16 12.74
N GLN A 140 -8.41 -14.46 12.44
CA GLN A 140 -9.43 -15.49 12.43
C GLN A 140 -10.76 -15.03 11.79
N PRO A 141 -10.78 -14.72 10.49
CA PRO A 141 -11.94 -14.06 9.85
C PRO A 141 -13.15 -14.99 9.65
N ARG A 142 -12.99 -16.31 9.76
CA ARG A 142 -14.07 -17.27 9.50
C ARG A 142 -15.09 -17.31 10.63
N HIS A 143 -16.35 -17.60 10.27
CA HIS A 143 -17.44 -17.80 11.20
C HIS A 143 -17.59 -19.29 11.64
N ASP A 144 -16.85 -20.21 11.03
CA ASP A 144 -16.82 -21.64 11.37
C ASP A 144 -15.44 -22.06 11.92
N THR A 145 -15.25 -23.33 12.20
CA THR A 145 -14.02 -23.88 12.78
C THR A 145 -12.93 -24.23 11.77
N GLN A 146 -13.22 -24.05 10.47
CA GLN A 146 -12.25 -24.36 9.41
C GLN A 146 -11.17 -23.26 9.27
N PRO A 147 -9.96 -23.57 8.84
CA PRO A 147 -8.94 -22.57 8.53
C PRO A 147 -9.42 -21.60 7.44
N ALA A 148 -9.08 -20.32 7.60
CA ALA A 148 -9.29 -19.29 6.59
C ALA A 148 -8.09 -19.16 5.66
N PHE A 149 -8.34 -18.80 4.40
CA PHE A 149 -7.29 -18.56 3.40
C PHE A 149 -7.58 -17.28 2.62
N LEU A 150 -6.56 -16.50 2.37
CA LEU A 150 -6.62 -15.38 1.43
C LEU A 150 -6.73 -15.95 0.01
N THR A 151 -7.95 -16.12 -0.47
CA THR A 151 -8.25 -16.89 -1.68
C THR A 151 -8.53 -15.97 -2.85
N THR A 152 -7.86 -16.19 -3.98
CA THR A 152 -8.17 -15.55 -5.25
C THR A 152 -8.34 -16.58 -6.36
N MET A 153 -9.02 -16.19 -7.43
CA MET A 153 -9.11 -16.99 -8.64
C MET A 153 -8.18 -16.37 -9.69
N LEU A 154 -7.34 -17.21 -10.31
CA LEU A 154 -6.59 -16.87 -11.52
C LEU A 154 -7.40 -17.38 -12.71
N THR A 155 -8.07 -16.46 -13.39
CA THR A 155 -8.90 -16.78 -14.56
C THR A 155 -9.09 -15.55 -15.44
N ALA A 156 -9.41 -15.80 -16.70
CA ALA A 156 -9.77 -14.79 -17.70
C ALA A 156 -10.62 -15.46 -18.80
N HIS A 157 -10.93 -14.75 -19.89
CA HIS A 157 -11.64 -15.35 -21.02
C HIS A 157 -10.78 -16.36 -21.79
N THR A 158 -9.47 -16.17 -21.79
CA THR A 158 -8.49 -17.05 -22.46
C THR A 158 -7.33 -17.40 -21.50
N LEU A 159 -6.62 -18.50 -21.81
CA LEU A 159 -5.41 -18.87 -21.07
C LEU A 159 -4.32 -17.80 -21.15
N GLU A 160 -4.16 -17.15 -22.30
CA GLU A 160 -3.13 -16.12 -22.49
C GLU A 160 -3.44 -14.84 -21.70
N GLU A 161 -4.71 -14.43 -21.62
CA GLU A 161 -5.11 -13.33 -20.73
C GLU A 161 -4.87 -13.68 -19.25
N ALA A 162 -5.15 -14.93 -18.85
CA ALA A 162 -4.89 -15.38 -17.49
C ALA A 162 -3.39 -15.44 -17.16
N LYS A 163 -2.52 -15.80 -18.12
CA LYS A 163 -1.06 -15.69 -17.96
C LYS A 163 -0.61 -14.24 -17.86
N THR A 164 -1.20 -13.36 -18.69
CA THR A 164 -0.92 -11.91 -18.61
C THR A 164 -1.27 -11.35 -17.22
N LEU A 165 -2.36 -11.81 -16.59
CA LEU A 165 -2.69 -11.44 -15.21
C LEU A 165 -1.56 -11.81 -14.22
N VAL A 166 -0.97 -13.00 -14.37
CA VAL A 166 0.19 -13.43 -13.57
C VAL A 166 1.39 -12.53 -13.83
N ASP A 167 1.71 -12.27 -15.11
CA ASP A 167 2.86 -11.44 -15.50
C ASP A 167 2.75 -10.00 -14.98
N GLN A 168 1.56 -9.40 -15.03
CA GLN A 168 1.27 -8.09 -14.47
C GLN A 168 1.51 -8.06 -12.96
N GLY A 169 1.11 -9.11 -12.24
CA GLY A 169 1.35 -9.22 -10.80
C GLY A 169 2.84 -9.29 -10.47
N VAL A 170 3.55 -10.21 -11.11
CA VAL A 170 5.00 -10.39 -10.90
C VAL A 170 5.79 -9.13 -11.28
N ALA A 171 5.45 -8.50 -12.40
CA ALA A 171 6.11 -7.28 -12.87
C ALA A 171 5.88 -6.07 -11.96
N SER A 172 4.83 -6.09 -11.14
CA SER A 172 4.48 -4.97 -10.28
C SER A 172 5.26 -4.91 -8.96
N ASP A 173 5.79 -6.04 -8.48
CA ASP A 173 6.37 -6.16 -7.15
C ASP A 173 7.49 -5.14 -6.90
N GLY A 174 7.34 -4.33 -5.86
CA GLY A 174 8.34 -3.36 -5.41
C GLY A 174 8.61 -2.19 -6.36
N THR A 175 7.83 -2.02 -7.43
CA THR A 175 8.08 -1.00 -8.48
C THR A 175 7.78 0.43 -8.04
N GLN A 176 7.06 0.64 -6.93
CA GLN A 176 6.67 1.95 -6.39
C GLN A 176 6.02 2.85 -7.47
N PRO A 177 4.94 2.41 -8.15
CA PRO A 177 4.41 3.12 -9.29
C PRO A 177 3.80 4.47 -8.88
N ALA A 178 4.22 5.53 -9.57
CA ALA A 178 3.62 6.86 -9.47
C ALA A 178 2.51 6.99 -10.54
N ALA A 179 1.39 6.30 -10.33
CA ALA A 179 0.28 6.24 -11.27
C ALA A 179 -1.05 6.59 -10.59
N PRO A 180 -2.01 7.21 -11.30
CA PRO A 180 -3.22 7.72 -10.69
C PRO A 180 -4.19 6.62 -10.24
N VAL A 181 -4.85 6.88 -9.12
CA VAL A 181 -6.03 6.16 -8.63
C VAL A 181 -7.24 7.07 -8.79
N LEU A 182 -8.20 6.67 -9.63
CA LEU A 182 -9.41 7.43 -9.90
C LEU A 182 -10.60 6.84 -9.13
N LEU A 183 -11.17 7.65 -8.24
CA LEU A 183 -12.38 7.35 -7.50
C LEU A 183 -13.55 8.05 -8.19
N VAL A 184 -14.36 7.29 -8.91
CA VAL A 184 -15.32 7.83 -9.88
C VAL A 184 -16.72 7.76 -9.32
N LYS A 185 -17.35 8.93 -9.21
CA LYS A 185 -18.77 9.09 -8.98
C LYS A 185 -19.49 9.10 -10.31
N SER A 186 -20.35 8.12 -10.56
CA SER A 186 -21.21 8.03 -11.76
C SER A 186 -22.49 8.83 -11.58
N SER A 187 -23.28 8.92 -12.63
CA SER A 187 -24.65 9.49 -12.58
C SER A 187 -25.66 8.58 -11.88
N ASP A 188 -25.33 7.30 -11.61
CA ASP A 188 -26.23 6.35 -10.94
C ASP A 188 -26.19 6.53 -9.41
N PRO A 189 -27.24 7.09 -8.78
CA PRO A 189 -27.22 7.39 -7.34
C PRO A 189 -27.18 6.13 -6.47
N VAL A 190 -27.75 5.00 -6.95
CA VAL A 190 -27.83 3.74 -6.18
C VAL A 190 -26.45 3.07 -6.10
N ARG A 191 -25.65 3.19 -7.17
CA ARG A 191 -24.33 2.58 -7.24
C ARG A 191 -23.21 3.49 -6.71
N ASN A 192 -23.52 4.70 -6.23
CA ASN A 192 -22.57 5.64 -5.67
C ASN A 192 -22.40 5.56 -4.14
N ILE A 193 -22.86 4.50 -3.48
CA ILE A 193 -22.80 4.39 -2.02
C ILE A 193 -21.37 4.49 -1.46
N ARG A 194 -20.32 4.11 -2.24
CA ARG A 194 -18.91 4.24 -1.85
C ARG A 194 -18.39 5.69 -1.88
N TYR A 195 -19.11 6.59 -2.55
CA TYR A 195 -18.68 7.98 -2.71
C TYR A 195 -18.40 8.70 -1.38
N SER A 196 -19.17 8.39 -0.33
CA SER A 196 -18.97 8.95 1.01
C SER A 196 -17.62 8.57 1.65
N ARG A 197 -16.90 7.59 1.11
CA ARG A 197 -15.60 7.13 1.60
C ARG A 197 -14.42 7.66 0.77
N PHE A 198 -14.67 8.36 -0.33
CA PHE A 198 -13.59 8.78 -1.24
C PHE A 198 -12.63 9.79 -0.61
N ASP A 199 -13.15 10.75 0.15
CA ASP A 199 -12.29 11.75 0.79
C ASP A 199 -11.43 11.12 1.91
N ASP A 200 -11.97 10.12 2.61
CA ASP A 200 -11.25 9.41 3.67
C ASP A 200 -10.02 8.66 3.09
N VAL A 201 -10.20 7.90 2.01
CA VAL A 201 -9.08 7.19 1.40
C VAL A 201 -8.05 8.15 0.78
N ILE A 202 -8.50 9.25 0.17
CA ILE A 202 -7.58 10.27 -0.39
C ILE A 202 -6.71 10.85 0.72
N LEU A 203 -7.30 11.19 1.88
CA LEU A 203 -6.56 11.71 3.02
C LEU A 203 -5.57 10.68 3.57
N ASN A 204 -6.01 9.45 3.82
CA ASN A 204 -5.15 8.38 4.33
C ASN A 204 -4.02 8.04 3.35
N ALA A 205 -4.29 8.01 2.04
CA ALA A 205 -3.28 7.80 1.01
C ALA A 205 -2.22 8.90 1.01
N ARG A 206 -2.60 10.16 1.20
CA ARG A 206 -1.65 11.27 1.33
C ARG A 206 -0.77 11.16 2.57
N LEU A 207 -1.34 10.75 3.70
CA LEU A 207 -0.59 10.49 4.93
C LEU A 207 0.43 9.36 4.73
N ALA A 208 0.08 8.35 3.94
CA ALA A 208 1.00 7.28 3.54
C ALA A 208 1.96 7.68 2.42
N GLY A 209 1.88 8.90 1.95
CA GLY A 209 2.81 9.40 0.98
C GLY A 209 2.34 9.29 -0.48
N SER A 210 1.05 9.25 -0.82
CA SER A 210 0.53 9.22 -2.18
C SER A 210 -0.27 10.48 -2.52
N ALA A 211 0.12 11.18 -3.58
CA ALA A 211 -0.61 12.33 -4.13
C ALA A 211 -1.47 11.96 -5.35
N GLU A 212 -1.39 10.71 -5.81
CA GLU A 212 -1.96 10.26 -7.08
C GLU A 212 -3.46 9.94 -7.01
N PHE A 213 -4.07 10.12 -5.85
CA PHE A 213 -5.50 9.85 -5.62
C PHE A 213 -6.35 11.05 -5.99
N SER A 214 -7.36 10.84 -6.83
CA SER A 214 -8.30 11.88 -7.19
C SER A 214 -9.72 11.36 -7.29
N ARG A 215 -10.66 12.26 -6.98
CA ARG A 215 -12.09 12.05 -7.11
C ARG A 215 -12.58 12.80 -8.34
N ILE A 216 -13.31 12.08 -9.22
CA ILE A 216 -13.90 12.67 -10.43
C ILE A 216 -15.38 12.28 -10.56
N ASN A 217 -16.13 13.07 -11.31
CA ASN A 217 -17.49 12.75 -11.72
C ASN A 217 -17.47 12.38 -13.21
N SER A 218 -17.81 11.14 -13.56
CA SER A 218 -17.79 10.70 -14.95
C SER A 218 -18.60 9.42 -15.15
N ASP A 219 -19.28 9.32 -16.28
CA ASP A 219 -19.87 8.09 -16.81
C ASP A 219 -19.05 7.52 -17.99
N SER A 220 -17.93 8.13 -18.33
CA SER A 220 -17.09 7.74 -19.46
C SER A 220 -15.72 7.25 -18.99
N THR A 221 -15.26 6.18 -19.63
CA THR A 221 -13.91 5.63 -19.50
C THR A 221 -13.01 6.02 -20.70
N ALA A 222 -13.54 6.75 -21.67
CA ALA A 222 -12.82 7.11 -22.89
C ALA A 222 -11.54 7.91 -22.58
N GLY A 223 -10.44 7.51 -23.19
CA GLY A 223 -9.14 8.17 -23.04
C GLY A 223 -8.39 7.88 -21.71
N LEU A 224 -8.94 7.06 -20.83
CA LEU A 224 -8.25 6.65 -19.61
C LEU A 224 -7.15 5.63 -19.93
N SER A 225 -5.97 5.84 -19.38
CA SER A 225 -4.82 4.94 -19.54
C SER A 225 -3.83 5.12 -18.39
N GLY A 226 -2.98 4.11 -18.14
CA GLY A 226 -1.89 4.18 -17.18
C GLY A 226 -2.34 4.29 -15.72
N LEU A 227 -3.51 3.77 -15.36
CA LEU A 227 -4.07 3.85 -14.02
C LEU A 227 -3.51 2.75 -13.10
N LEU A 228 -3.32 3.08 -11.84
CA LEU A 228 -3.06 2.13 -10.76
C LEU A 228 -4.37 1.72 -10.05
N GLY A 229 -5.40 2.53 -10.12
CA GLY A 229 -6.67 2.23 -9.49
C GLY A 229 -7.86 2.88 -10.19
N TYR A 230 -8.99 2.18 -10.23
CA TYR A 230 -10.23 2.69 -10.76
C TYR A 230 -11.43 2.08 -10.03
N ALA A 231 -12.16 2.89 -9.28
CA ALA A 231 -13.37 2.48 -8.58
C ALA A 231 -14.56 3.29 -9.11
N THR A 232 -15.61 2.61 -9.58
CA THR A 232 -16.81 3.25 -10.13
C THR A 232 -18.09 2.56 -9.66
N GLY A 233 -19.23 3.11 -10.05
CA GLY A 233 -20.58 2.55 -9.91
C GLY A 233 -21.32 2.47 -11.25
N LEU A 234 -20.62 2.26 -12.37
CA LEU A 234 -21.23 2.07 -13.68
C LEU A 234 -21.67 0.61 -13.87
N ALA A 235 -22.90 0.39 -14.36
CA ALA A 235 -23.42 -0.95 -14.59
C ALA A 235 -22.92 -1.56 -15.90
N ASN A 236 -23.00 -0.81 -16.99
CA ASN A 236 -22.64 -1.25 -18.34
C ASN A 236 -21.73 -0.21 -19.00
N PHE A 237 -20.51 -0.60 -19.30
CA PHE A 237 -19.53 0.26 -19.96
C PHE A 237 -18.40 -0.59 -20.55
N THR A 238 -17.62 0.01 -21.42
CA THR A 238 -16.43 -0.62 -22.02
C THR A 238 -15.17 0.00 -21.43
N LEU A 239 -14.14 -0.82 -21.23
CA LEU A 239 -12.85 -0.38 -20.75
C LEU A 239 -11.85 -0.31 -21.91
N PRO A 240 -11.08 0.79 -22.05
CA PRO A 240 -10.03 0.87 -23.04
C PRO A 240 -8.98 -0.22 -22.84
N PRO A 241 -8.47 -0.85 -23.89
CA PRO A 241 -7.34 -1.78 -23.79
C PRO A 241 -6.11 -1.06 -23.19
N GLY A 242 -5.40 -1.74 -22.27
CA GLY A 242 -4.22 -1.16 -21.61
C GLY A 242 -4.53 0.03 -20.68
N MET A 243 -5.75 0.11 -20.17
CA MET A 243 -6.15 1.16 -19.22
C MET A 243 -5.33 1.11 -17.93
N PHE A 244 -4.86 -0.06 -17.53
CA PHE A 244 -4.22 -0.30 -16.24
C PHE A 244 -2.73 -0.61 -16.36
N ASN A 245 -1.97 -0.12 -15.37
CA ASN A 245 -0.57 -0.49 -15.17
C ASN A 245 -0.44 -1.79 -14.36
N PRO A 246 0.72 -2.48 -14.40
CA PRO A 246 1.00 -3.61 -13.52
C PRO A 246 0.74 -3.27 -12.05
N GLY A 247 0.08 -4.19 -11.33
CA GLY A 247 -0.32 -4.00 -9.93
C GLY A 247 -1.64 -3.27 -9.73
N ALA A 248 -2.34 -2.85 -10.78
CA ALA A 248 -3.57 -2.07 -10.66
C ALA A 248 -4.76 -2.86 -10.13
N ILE A 249 -5.62 -2.16 -9.38
CA ILE A 249 -6.92 -2.62 -8.88
C ILE A 249 -8.03 -1.88 -9.61
N GLY A 250 -8.98 -2.61 -10.22
CA GLY A 250 -10.14 -2.00 -10.87
C GLY A 250 -11.43 -2.73 -10.53
N ASP A 251 -12.48 -1.99 -10.16
CA ASP A 251 -13.80 -2.57 -9.93
C ASP A 251 -14.96 -1.61 -10.20
N SER A 252 -16.13 -2.18 -10.37
CA SER A 252 -17.41 -1.46 -10.39
C SER A 252 -18.38 -2.02 -9.36
N LEU A 253 -19.04 -1.15 -8.61
CA LEU A 253 -20.12 -1.53 -7.71
C LEU A 253 -21.37 -1.86 -8.53
N THR A 254 -21.57 -3.15 -8.83
CA THR A 254 -22.68 -3.69 -9.60
C THR A 254 -23.23 -4.97 -8.96
N SER A 255 -24.45 -5.36 -9.28
CA SER A 255 -25.09 -6.54 -8.70
C SER A 255 -24.47 -7.86 -9.18
N PHE A 256 -23.96 -7.90 -10.42
CA PHE A 256 -23.58 -9.14 -11.08
C PHE A 256 -22.19 -9.10 -11.73
N GLY A 257 -21.34 -8.18 -11.29
CA GLY A 257 -19.96 -8.07 -11.81
C GLY A 257 -19.12 -9.34 -11.63
N GLY A 258 -19.46 -10.20 -10.65
CA GLY A 258 -18.80 -11.47 -10.36
C GLY A 258 -19.36 -12.66 -11.15
N ILE A 259 -20.39 -12.50 -11.97
CA ILE A 259 -20.83 -13.53 -12.92
C ILE A 259 -19.87 -13.49 -14.10
N ILE A 260 -18.81 -14.30 -14.03
CA ILE A 260 -17.71 -14.28 -14.99
C ILE A 260 -17.92 -15.15 -16.22
N PHE A 261 -18.79 -16.16 -16.11
CA PHE A 261 -19.15 -17.05 -17.20
C PHE A 261 -20.67 -17.19 -17.28
N GLY A 262 -21.20 -17.24 -18.50
CA GLY A 262 -22.64 -17.27 -18.76
C GLY A 262 -23.25 -15.89 -19.01
N PRO A 263 -24.58 -15.80 -19.17
CA PRO A 263 -25.27 -14.54 -19.44
C PRO A 263 -25.10 -13.57 -18.27
N ASN A 264 -24.64 -12.37 -18.59
CA ASN A 264 -24.51 -11.26 -17.63
C ASN A 264 -25.01 -9.97 -18.30
N SER A 265 -25.87 -9.24 -17.60
CA SER A 265 -26.41 -7.96 -18.08
C SER A 265 -25.57 -6.76 -17.69
N GLN A 266 -24.48 -6.97 -16.96
CA GLN A 266 -23.58 -5.94 -16.44
C GLN A 266 -22.13 -6.22 -16.83
N THR A 267 -21.27 -5.20 -16.80
CA THR A 267 -19.85 -5.37 -17.07
C THR A 267 -19.23 -6.32 -16.04
N SER A 268 -18.67 -7.43 -16.51
CA SER A 268 -18.00 -8.41 -15.67
C SER A 268 -16.65 -7.91 -15.16
N LEU A 269 -16.24 -8.40 -14.01
CA LEU A 269 -14.89 -8.15 -13.46
C LEU A 269 -13.77 -8.61 -14.42
N LEU A 270 -14.01 -9.59 -15.30
CA LEU A 270 -13.01 -10.00 -16.31
C LEU A 270 -12.75 -8.92 -17.36
N ALA A 271 -13.67 -7.97 -17.57
CA ALA A 271 -13.40 -6.83 -18.46
C ALA A 271 -12.27 -5.93 -17.93
N PHE A 272 -12.14 -5.80 -16.60
CA PHE A 272 -11.02 -5.09 -15.98
C PHE A 272 -9.71 -5.85 -16.14
N VAL A 273 -9.72 -7.17 -16.00
CA VAL A 273 -8.56 -8.04 -16.25
C VAL A 273 -8.10 -7.90 -17.71
N ALA A 274 -9.03 -7.97 -18.68
CA ALA A 274 -8.74 -7.78 -20.10
C ALA A 274 -8.19 -6.38 -20.42
N ALA A 275 -8.56 -5.37 -19.62
CA ALA A 275 -8.01 -4.01 -19.74
C ALA A 275 -6.65 -3.84 -19.03
N GLY A 276 -6.08 -4.90 -18.41
CA GLY A 276 -4.76 -4.94 -17.78
C GLY A 276 -4.76 -4.80 -16.25
N ALA A 277 -5.92 -4.82 -15.57
CA ALA A 277 -5.95 -4.82 -14.11
C ALA A 277 -5.36 -6.12 -13.54
N THR A 278 -4.55 -6.00 -12.50
CA THR A 278 -3.93 -7.12 -11.78
C THR A 278 -4.88 -7.72 -10.75
N GLY A 279 -5.93 -6.99 -10.39
CA GLY A 279 -7.00 -7.48 -9.55
C GLY A 279 -8.33 -6.79 -9.83
N SER A 280 -9.42 -7.56 -9.71
CA SER A 280 -10.80 -7.07 -9.86
C SER A 280 -11.76 -7.83 -8.94
N TYR A 281 -12.86 -7.17 -8.60
CA TYR A 281 -13.88 -7.68 -7.69
C TYR A 281 -15.27 -7.57 -8.32
N GLY A 282 -16.14 -8.54 -8.01
CA GLY A 282 -17.55 -8.50 -8.37
C GLY A 282 -18.39 -9.46 -7.53
N THR A 283 -19.68 -9.15 -7.36
CA THR A 283 -20.61 -10.04 -6.64
C THR A 283 -21.26 -11.08 -7.55
N VAL A 284 -21.39 -12.32 -7.06
CA VAL A 284 -21.92 -13.47 -7.82
C VAL A 284 -23.44 -13.59 -7.77
N ALA A 285 -24.09 -12.82 -6.92
CA ALA A 285 -25.55 -12.70 -6.77
C ALA A 285 -25.90 -11.28 -6.29
N GLU A 286 -27.20 -10.93 -6.33
CA GLU A 286 -27.69 -9.60 -5.94
C GLU A 286 -27.30 -9.24 -4.51
N PRO A 287 -26.41 -8.22 -4.30
CA PRO A 287 -25.93 -7.84 -2.98
C PRO A 287 -26.81 -6.83 -2.26
N SER A 288 -27.79 -6.22 -2.97
CA SER A 288 -28.41 -4.96 -2.58
C SER A 288 -27.39 -3.80 -2.51
N ALA A 289 -27.84 -2.57 -2.24
CA ALA A 289 -26.98 -1.41 -2.11
C ALA A 289 -26.32 -1.36 -0.71
N ASP A 290 -25.63 -2.43 -0.32
CA ASP A 290 -24.92 -2.56 0.97
C ASP A 290 -23.42 -2.40 0.77
N ILE A 291 -22.86 -1.28 1.24
CA ILE A 291 -21.44 -0.95 1.12
C ILE A 291 -20.50 -2.01 1.72
N ARG A 292 -20.96 -2.76 2.72
CA ARG A 292 -20.16 -3.80 3.41
C ARG A 292 -19.79 -4.98 2.50
N LYS A 293 -20.55 -5.19 1.42
CA LYS A 293 -20.39 -6.29 0.45
C LYS A 293 -19.47 -5.93 -0.71
N PHE A 294 -18.93 -4.73 -0.73
CA PHE A 294 -18.01 -4.24 -1.75
C PHE A 294 -16.70 -3.79 -1.11
N PRO A 295 -15.59 -3.82 -1.85
CA PRO A 295 -14.33 -3.29 -1.36
C PRO A 295 -14.49 -1.82 -0.94
N ASP A 296 -14.15 -1.53 0.32
CA ASP A 296 -14.02 -0.15 0.77
C ASP A 296 -12.89 0.51 -0.05
N PRO A 297 -13.02 1.77 -0.51
CA PRO A 297 -11.95 2.48 -1.21
C PRO A 297 -10.60 2.47 -0.50
N MET A 298 -10.56 2.18 0.81
CA MET A 298 -9.32 1.94 1.56
C MET A 298 -8.47 0.79 1.01
N VAL A 299 -8.99 -0.05 0.10
CA VAL A 299 -8.21 -1.08 -0.63
C VAL A 299 -6.95 -0.49 -1.27
N TYR A 300 -7.03 0.70 -1.84
CA TYR A 300 -5.89 1.41 -2.45
C TYR A 300 -4.90 1.95 -1.41
N PHE A 301 -5.39 2.34 -0.24
CA PHE A 301 -4.53 2.72 0.88
C PHE A 301 -3.74 1.53 1.42
N TYR A 302 -4.38 0.37 1.63
CA TYR A 302 -3.69 -0.85 2.07
C TYR A 302 -2.63 -1.28 1.05
N GLN A 303 -2.94 -1.21 -0.25
CA GLN A 303 -1.96 -1.45 -1.29
C GLN A 303 -0.75 -0.50 -1.17
N ARG A 304 -1.01 0.79 -0.94
CA ARG A 304 0.05 1.80 -0.77
C ARG A 304 0.91 1.56 0.46
N ARG A 305 0.36 0.96 1.51
CA ARG A 305 1.15 0.51 2.68
C ARG A 305 2.10 -0.64 2.36
N GLY A 306 1.90 -1.38 1.28
CA GLY A 306 2.71 -2.52 0.86
C GLY A 306 2.08 -3.88 1.12
N PHE A 307 0.81 -3.96 1.48
CA PHE A 307 0.07 -5.21 1.53
C PHE A 307 -0.08 -5.84 0.14
N SER A 308 -0.15 -7.17 0.07
CA SER A 308 -0.46 -7.89 -1.16
C SER A 308 -1.90 -7.66 -1.62
N LEU A 309 -2.20 -7.88 -2.91
CA LEU A 309 -3.54 -7.66 -3.44
C LEU A 309 -4.62 -8.47 -2.71
N ALA A 310 -4.35 -9.72 -2.37
CA ALA A 310 -5.32 -10.53 -1.62
C ALA A 310 -5.58 -9.94 -0.22
N GLU A 311 -4.55 -9.51 0.50
CA GLU A 311 -4.70 -8.83 1.78
C GLU A 311 -5.49 -7.52 1.63
N CYS A 312 -5.21 -6.72 0.60
CA CYS A 312 -5.92 -5.47 0.33
C CYS A 312 -7.43 -5.68 0.14
N TYR A 313 -7.81 -6.68 -0.65
CA TYR A 313 -9.22 -7.00 -0.87
C TYR A 313 -9.91 -7.45 0.41
N TYR A 314 -9.36 -8.42 1.12
CA TYR A 314 -10.02 -8.98 2.29
C TYR A 314 -10.04 -8.02 3.49
N GLN A 315 -9.06 -7.11 3.60
CA GLN A 315 -9.11 -6.01 4.57
C GLN A 315 -10.14 -4.93 4.21
N SER A 316 -10.58 -4.85 2.96
CA SER A 316 -11.57 -3.87 2.52
C SER A 316 -13.01 -4.40 2.50
N LEU A 317 -13.22 -5.70 2.76
CA LEU A 317 -14.53 -6.38 2.66
C LEU A 317 -15.06 -6.73 4.05
N ARG A 318 -16.14 -6.06 4.50
CA ARG A 318 -16.76 -6.37 5.79
C ARG A 318 -17.69 -7.59 5.73
N ALA A 319 -18.38 -7.80 4.59
CA ALA A 319 -19.28 -8.93 4.35
C ALA A 319 -18.90 -9.63 3.04
N PRO A 320 -17.87 -10.52 3.03
CA PRO A 320 -17.23 -11.01 1.82
C PRO A 320 -17.98 -12.11 1.06
N TYR A 321 -18.96 -12.76 1.63
CA TYR A 321 -19.54 -14.03 1.15
C TYR A 321 -20.06 -14.06 -0.30
N LEU A 322 -20.49 -12.93 -0.88
CA LEU A 322 -20.88 -12.83 -2.30
C LEU A 322 -19.75 -12.42 -3.23
N GLY A 323 -18.64 -11.94 -2.68
CA GLY A 323 -17.57 -11.32 -3.43
C GLY A 323 -16.62 -12.32 -4.07
N LEU A 324 -16.55 -12.33 -5.39
CA LEU A 324 -15.53 -13.03 -6.16
C LEU A 324 -14.34 -12.11 -6.39
N ILE A 325 -13.14 -12.60 -6.08
CA ILE A 325 -11.88 -11.90 -6.34
C ILE A 325 -11.14 -12.65 -7.44
N VAL A 326 -10.89 -11.97 -8.57
CA VAL A 326 -9.98 -12.43 -9.61
C VAL A 326 -8.75 -11.54 -9.56
N ALA A 327 -7.62 -12.09 -9.12
CA ALA A 327 -6.40 -11.34 -8.91
C ALA A 327 -5.16 -12.23 -8.87
N GLU A 328 -4.01 -11.67 -9.21
CA GLU A 328 -2.72 -12.22 -8.81
C GLU A 328 -2.51 -11.89 -7.30
N PRO A 329 -2.58 -12.86 -6.40
CA PRO A 329 -2.75 -12.60 -4.97
C PRO A 329 -1.56 -11.96 -4.29
N LEU A 330 -0.34 -12.24 -4.75
CA LEU A 330 0.91 -11.80 -4.14
C LEU A 330 1.41 -10.45 -4.67
N ALA A 331 0.79 -9.91 -5.72
CA ALA A 331 1.21 -8.65 -6.31
C ALA A 331 1.23 -7.55 -5.24
N ALA A 332 2.40 -6.92 -5.08
CA ALA A 332 2.65 -5.96 -4.03
C ALA A 332 3.56 -4.83 -4.53
N PRO A 333 3.01 -3.90 -5.35
CA PRO A 333 3.79 -2.86 -6.00
C PRO A 333 4.51 -1.92 -5.03
N PHE A 334 4.03 -1.80 -3.79
CA PHE A 334 4.61 -0.93 -2.77
C PHE A 334 5.38 -1.68 -1.68
N ALA A 335 5.74 -2.94 -1.92
CA ALA A 335 6.65 -3.65 -1.06
C ALA A 335 8.06 -3.05 -1.08
N LEU A 336 8.71 -3.00 0.07
CA LEU A 336 10.07 -2.50 0.25
C LEU A 336 10.89 -3.49 1.08
N PRO A 337 11.30 -4.62 0.48
CA PRO A 337 12.11 -5.59 1.20
C PRO A 337 13.54 -5.11 1.41
N GLY A 338 14.18 -5.67 2.39
CA GLY A 338 15.59 -5.44 2.68
C GLY A 338 16.54 -6.29 1.83
N SER A 339 17.71 -6.56 2.37
CA SER A 339 18.68 -7.48 1.80
C SER A 339 19.07 -8.56 2.81
N GLY A 340 19.42 -9.76 2.32
CA GLY A 340 19.82 -10.89 3.17
C GLY A 340 20.99 -11.65 2.57
N SER A 341 21.85 -12.20 3.42
CA SER A 341 22.99 -13.00 3.02
C SER A 341 23.30 -14.10 4.03
N TRP A 342 23.86 -15.20 3.52
CA TRP A 342 24.48 -16.26 4.29
C TRP A 342 25.99 -16.00 4.41
N SER A 343 26.53 -16.03 5.61
CA SER A 343 27.97 -16.07 5.87
C SER A 343 28.45 -17.52 6.02
N PHE A 344 27.58 -18.41 6.55
CA PHE A 344 27.80 -19.86 6.63
C PHE A 344 26.44 -20.59 6.67
N PRO A 345 26.25 -21.72 5.97
CA PRO A 345 27.22 -22.38 5.09
C PRO A 345 27.39 -21.68 3.74
N PRO A 346 28.53 -21.86 3.07
CA PRO A 346 28.66 -21.48 1.66
C PRO A 346 27.83 -22.40 0.75
N ALA A 347 27.52 -21.95 -0.45
CA ALA A 347 26.76 -22.73 -1.42
C ALA A 347 27.44 -24.08 -1.72
N ASN A 348 26.65 -25.16 -1.72
CA ASN A 348 27.06 -26.55 -1.93
C ASN A 348 28.02 -27.11 -0.85
N ALA A 349 28.07 -26.50 0.33
CA ALA A 349 28.83 -27.06 1.46
C ALA A 349 28.32 -28.44 1.84
N GLU A 350 29.24 -29.34 2.20
CA GLU A 350 28.91 -30.63 2.82
C GLU A 350 28.88 -30.45 4.34
N LEU A 351 27.74 -30.79 4.97
CA LEU A 351 27.44 -30.53 6.37
C LEU A 351 27.13 -31.84 7.11
N SER A 352 27.53 -31.95 8.37
CA SER A 352 27.23 -33.11 9.22
C SER A 352 27.24 -32.74 10.70
N GLY A 353 26.44 -33.41 11.51
CA GLY A 353 26.34 -33.19 12.95
C GLY A 353 25.71 -31.83 13.26
N THR A 354 26.04 -31.26 14.41
CA THR A 354 25.58 -29.94 14.80
C THR A 354 26.49 -28.86 14.21
N ILE A 355 25.89 -27.94 13.44
CA ILE A 355 26.59 -26.83 12.80
C ILE A 355 26.01 -25.49 13.28
N GLU A 356 26.73 -24.41 13.01
CA GLU A 356 26.28 -23.06 13.28
C GLU A 356 25.93 -22.35 11.97
N LEU A 357 24.64 -22.05 11.76
CA LEU A 357 24.19 -21.19 10.65
C LEU A 357 24.54 -19.74 10.94
N ALA A 358 25.27 -19.08 10.07
CA ALA A 358 25.58 -17.66 10.19
C ALA A 358 24.95 -16.87 9.04
N LEU A 359 24.06 -15.96 9.38
CA LEU A 359 23.30 -15.17 8.38
C LEU A 359 23.06 -13.74 8.91
N ASN A 360 22.82 -12.82 7.97
CA ASN A 360 22.52 -11.44 8.29
C ASN A 360 21.52 -10.86 7.29
N PHE A 361 20.58 -10.10 7.83
CA PHE A 361 19.62 -9.34 7.06
C PHE A 361 19.70 -7.87 7.44
N VAL A 362 19.47 -6.99 6.46
CA VAL A 362 19.44 -5.53 6.64
C VAL A 362 18.08 -5.04 6.14
N SER A 363 17.40 -4.25 6.95
CA SER A 363 16.10 -3.66 6.59
C SER A 363 16.25 -2.66 5.42
N HIS A 364 15.17 -2.43 4.68
CA HIS A 364 15.16 -1.43 3.61
C HIS A 364 15.40 -0.01 4.15
N ASP A 365 14.75 0.33 5.25
CA ASP A 365 14.87 1.62 5.91
C ASP A 365 14.58 1.53 7.42
N SER A 366 14.80 2.63 8.12
CA SER A 366 14.64 2.69 9.59
C SER A 366 13.17 2.65 10.06
N GLN A 367 12.20 2.80 9.17
CA GLN A 367 10.77 2.71 9.50
C GLN A 367 10.25 1.27 9.45
N ARG A 368 11.04 0.36 8.86
CA ARG A 368 10.70 -1.03 8.62
C ARG A 368 11.72 -1.99 9.24
N PRO A 369 11.92 -1.94 10.59
CA PRO A 369 12.87 -2.82 11.27
C PRO A 369 12.48 -4.28 11.06
N LEU A 370 13.46 -5.16 10.98
CA LEU A 370 13.26 -6.60 10.89
C LEU A 370 12.95 -7.19 12.26
N GLN A 371 11.93 -8.05 12.34
CA GLN A 371 11.43 -8.60 13.59
C GLN A 371 11.75 -10.08 13.78
N GLN A 372 11.68 -10.87 12.72
CA GLN A 372 11.72 -12.33 12.80
C GLN A 372 12.54 -12.91 11.66
N ILE A 373 13.21 -14.01 11.92
CA ILE A 373 13.84 -14.85 10.89
C ILE A 373 13.33 -16.28 11.04
N ASP A 374 12.74 -16.81 9.98
CA ASP A 374 12.34 -18.21 9.87
C ASP A 374 13.27 -18.96 8.93
N LEU A 375 13.51 -20.22 9.25
CA LEU A 375 14.24 -21.18 8.42
C LEU A 375 13.26 -22.13 7.73
N PHE A 376 13.37 -22.21 6.41
CA PHE A 376 12.70 -23.18 5.57
C PHE A 376 13.73 -24.16 5.00
N VAL A 377 13.39 -25.43 4.92
CA VAL A 377 14.18 -26.46 4.28
C VAL A 377 13.37 -27.07 3.13
N ASP A 378 13.91 -26.99 1.92
CA ASP A 378 13.25 -27.48 0.69
C ASP A 378 11.84 -26.86 0.49
N GLY A 379 11.67 -25.61 0.91
CA GLY A 379 10.42 -24.88 0.81
C GLY A 379 9.41 -25.12 1.92
N LYS A 380 9.73 -25.96 2.92
CA LYS A 380 8.89 -26.23 4.10
C LYS A 380 9.40 -25.47 5.32
N TYR A 381 8.50 -24.87 6.08
CA TYR A 381 8.83 -24.24 7.35
C TYR A 381 9.46 -25.25 8.30
N PHE A 382 10.64 -24.94 8.78
CA PHE A 382 11.39 -25.79 9.71
C PHE A 382 11.29 -25.25 11.13
N ARG A 383 11.72 -23.99 11.34
CA ARG A 383 11.61 -23.32 12.64
C ARG A 383 11.89 -21.83 12.55
N THR A 384 11.47 -21.07 13.57
CA THR A 384 11.90 -19.70 13.79
C THR A 384 13.30 -19.68 14.42
N LEU A 385 14.23 -18.96 13.81
CA LEU A 385 15.59 -18.79 14.31
C LEU A 385 15.66 -17.70 15.38
N THR A 386 15.01 -16.58 15.14
CA THR A 386 14.90 -15.47 16.09
C THR A 386 13.62 -14.70 15.88
N HIS A 387 13.09 -14.16 16.99
CA HIS A 387 11.88 -13.35 16.97
C HIS A 387 12.00 -12.25 18.03
N ALA A 388 11.97 -11.01 17.55
CA ALA A 388 11.93 -9.84 18.41
C ALA A 388 10.51 -9.61 18.90
N VAL A 389 10.29 -9.70 20.19
CA VAL A 389 8.99 -9.41 20.81
C VAL A 389 9.12 -8.16 21.69
N PRO A 390 7.99 -7.43 21.86
CA PRO A 390 7.92 -6.35 22.83
C PRO A 390 8.32 -6.83 24.24
N ARG A 391 9.20 -6.08 24.91
CA ARG A 391 9.62 -6.43 26.27
C ARG A 391 8.66 -5.83 27.29
N ALA A 392 8.26 -6.60 28.26
CA ALA A 392 7.50 -6.11 29.39
C ALA A 392 8.28 -5.00 30.13
N ASN A 393 7.59 -3.95 30.53
CA ASN A 393 8.09 -2.76 31.20
C ASN A 393 8.92 -1.80 30.34
N ASP A 394 9.11 -2.04 29.02
CA ASP A 394 9.61 -1.00 28.15
C ASP A 394 8.67 0.21 28.18
N GLN A 395 9.25 1.42 28.17
CA GLN A 395 8.51 2.67 28.30
C GLN A 395 8.42 3.37 26.94
N LEU A 396 7.20 3.70 26.53
CA LEU A 396 6.96 4.54 25.36
C LEU A 396 6.46 5.92 25.83
N TYR A 397 7.17 6.96 25.45
CA TYR A 397 6.82 8.35 25.76
C TYR A 397 6.23 9.01 24.51
N LEU A 398 5.00 9.48 24.64
CA LEU A 398 4.27 10.15 23.57
C LEU A 398 3.90 11.57 24.01
N GLY A 399 4.35 12.58 23.29
CA GLY A 399 3.95 13.96 23.45
C GLY A 399 2.86 14.35 22.46
N LEU A 400 1.71 14.81 22.95
CA LEU A 400 0.59 15.32 22.15
C LEU A 400 0.21 16.72 22.62
N ASN A 401 0.30 17.73 21.76
CA ASN A 401 -0.10 19.11 22.11
C ASN A 401 0.44 19.62 23.45
N GLY A 402 1.67 19.24 23.80
CA GLY A 402 2.27 19.59 25.09
C GLY A 402 1.87 18.69 26.27
N TYR A 403 0.94 17.78 26.09
CA TYR A 403 0.60 16.74 27.06
C TYR A 403 1.54 15.53 26.87
N SER A 404 2.12 15.04 27.96
CA SER A 404 3.04 13.90 27.90
C SER A 404 2.37 12.66 28.42
N LEU A 405 2.36 11.62 27.62
CA LEU A 405 1.88 10.27 27.96
C LEU A 405 3.06 9.34 28.16
N ASN A 406 2.97 8.50 29.17
CA ASN A 406 3.88 7.40 29.40
C ASN A 406 3.11 6.08 29.36
N TYR A 407 3.57 5.16 28.55
CA TYR A 407 2.97 3.83 28.41
C TYR A 407 4.00 2.76 28.71
N ALA A 408 3.75 1.97 29.76
CA ALA A 408 4.56 0.79 30.09
C ALA A 408 4.04 -0.41 29.29
N VAL A 409 4.90 -1.07 28.56
CA VAL A 409 4.58 -2.24 27.75
C VAL A 409 4.21 -3.42 28.68
N PRO A 410 3.00 -4.01 28.55
CA PRO A 410 2.60 -5.17 29.36
C PRO A 410 3.38 -6.44 28.98
N THR A 411 3.33 -7.43 29.88
CA THR A 411 3.80 -8.78 29.57
C THR A 411 3.00 -9.38 28.42
N ASN A 412 3.68 -10.05 27.49
CA ASN A 412 3.07 -10.67 26.29
C ASN A 412 2.34 -9.69 25.35
N ALA A 413 2.74 -8.43 25.35
CA ALA A 413 2.18 -7.45 24.45
C ALA A 413 2.55 -7.76 22.99
N THR A 414 1.60 -7.55 22.08
CA THR A 414 1.79 -7.55 20.63
C THR A 414 1.79 -6.11 20.11
N LEU A 415 2.29 -5.86 18.90
CA LEU A 415 2.23 -4.53 18.27
C LEU A 415 0.78 -4.02 18.20
N THR A 416 -0.16 -4.89 17.83
CA THR A 416 -1.59 -4.59 17.80
C THR A 416 -2.15 -4.22 19.18
N SER A 417 -1.78 -4.96 20.23
CA SER A 417 -2.25 -4.65 21.59
C SER A 417 -1.64 -3.34 22.11
N ILE A 418 -0.38 -3.05 21.78
CA ILE A 418 0.27 -1.78 22.13
C ILE A 418 -0.42 -0.61 21.43
N ALA A 419 -0.67 -0.73 20.11
CA ALA A 419 -1.35 0.31 19.35
C ALA A 419 -2.77 0.57 19.89
N SER A 420 -3.52 -0.50 20.20
CA SER A 420 -4.86 -0.41 20.77
C SER A 420 -4.87 0.24 22.16
N ASN A 421 -3.94 -0.14 23.02
CA ASN A 421 -3.82 0.43 24.36
C ASN A 421 -3.38 1.89 24.34
N LEU A 422 -2.45 2.26 23.44
CA LEU A 422 -2.06 3.65 23.25
C LEU A 422 -3.22 4.50 22.72
N ALA A 423 -4.00 3.97 21.77
CA ALA A 423 -5.19 4.65 21.27
C ALA A 423 -6.25 4.83 22.39
N ALA A 424 -6.46 3.82 23.22
CA ALA A 424 -7.38 3.91 24.37
C ALA A 424 -6.88 4.94 25.39
N LEU A 425 -5.59 4.99 25.67
CA LEU A 425 -4.99 5.99 26.56
C LEU A 425 -5.18 7.41 26.03
N ILE A 426 -4.93 7.63 24.73
CA ILE A 426 -5.14 8.92 24.05
C ILE A 426 -6.63 9.33 24.12
N ASN A 427 -7.55 8.37 24.00
CA ASN A 427 -8.99 8.62 24.05
C ASN A 427 -9.55 8.78 25.47
N SER A 428 -8.73 8.69 26.53
CA SER A 428 -9.21 8.98 27.89
C SER A 428 -9.69 10.43 27.98
N GLY A 429 -10.71 10.67 28.82
CA GLY A 429 -11.32 12.00 28.95
C GLY A 429 -10.32 13.10 29.36
N GLU A 430 -9.35 12.74 30.18
CA GLU A 430 -8.27 13.66 30.59
C GLU A 430 -7.39 14.06 29.39
N VAL A 431 -6.93 13.09 28.62
CA VAL A 431 -6.03 13.34 27.49
C VAL A 431 -6.75 14.03 26.34
N THR A 432 -7.94 13.57 25.97
CA THR A 432 -8.74 14.21 24.92
C THR A 432 -9.11 15.65 25.27
N GLY A 433 -9.44 15.90 26.54
CA GLY A 433 -9.72 17.26 27.04
C GLY A 433 -8.51 18.20 26.95
N ALA A 434 -7.32 17.70 27.25
CA ALA A 434 -6.08 18.47 27.20
C ALA A 434 -5.52 18.63 25.79
N THR A 435 -5.67 17.61 24.93
CA THR A 435 -4.98 17.54 23.63
C THR A 435 -5.88 17.86 22.44
N HIS A 436 -7.19 17.70 22.58
CA HIS A 436 -8.15 17.74 21.48
C HIS A 436 -7.79 16.75 20.34
N VAL A 437 -7.33 15.55 20.71
CA VAL A 437 -6.98 14.46 19.78
C VAL A 437 -7.82 13.24 20.07
N GLN A 438 -8.30 12.59 19.02
CA GLN A 438 -8.84 11.24 19.02
C GLN A 438 -7.89 10.29 18.32
N ALA A 439 -7.86 9.04 18.74
CA ALA A 439 -7.03 7.99 18.17
C ALA A 439 -7.86 6.76 17.78
N GLY A 440 -7.59 6.24 16.59
CA GLY A 440 -8.11 4.95 16.10
C GLY A 440 -6.95 3.97 15.89
N ALA A 441 -7.03 2.76 16.45
CA ALA A 441 -6.01 1.74 16.23
C ALA A 441 -6.40 0.80 15.08
N HIS A 442 -5.45 0.50 14.21
CA HIS A 442 -5.58 -0.38 13.06
C HIS A 442 -4.30 -1.24 12.97
N GLY A 443 -4.31 -2.42 13.58
CA GLY A 443 -3.11 -3.26 13.68
C GLY A 443 -1.96 -2.56 14.40
N ASP A 444 -0.89 -2.29 13.68
CA ASP A 444 0.28 -1.54 14.16
C ASP A 444 0.17 -0.02 13.94
N ARG A 445 -0.86 0.43 13.22
CA ARG A 445 -1.12 1.84 12.91
C ARG A 445 -2.08 2.46 13.90
N ILE A 446 -1.77 3.66 14.35
CA ILE A 446 -2.68 4.53 15.11
C ILE A 446 -2.96 5.76 14.24
N GLU A 447 -4.22 5.96 13.89
CA GLU A 447 -4.68 7.20 13.26
C GLU A 447 -4.97 8.22 14.36
N LEU A 448 -4.32 9.38 14.29
CA LEU A 448 -4.54 10.51 15.17
C LEU A 448 -5.32 11.58 14.42
N GLN A 449 -6.44 12.01 14.97
CA GLN A 449 -7.30 13.02 14.40
C GLN A 449 -7.52 14.16 15.39
N SER A 450 -7.35 15.40 14.93
CA SER A 450 -7.67 16.59 15.72
C SER A 450 -9.18 16.77 15.82
N THR A 451 -9.68 17.01 17.02
CA THR A 451 -11.06 17.42 17.29
C THR A 451 -11.17 18.92 17.55
N ALA A 452 -10.06 19.67 17.47
CA ALA A 452 -10.05 21.10 17.70
C ALA A 452 -10.87 21.84 16.63
N THR A 453 -11.66 22.81 17.06
CA THR A 453 -12.54 23.60 16.18
C THR A 453 -11.82 24.78 15.52
N ASN A 454 -10.57 25.05 15.90
CA ASN A 454 -9.78 26.20 15.49
C ASN A 454 -8.63 25.86 14.50
N HIS A 455 -8.66 24.71 13.86
CA HIS A 455 -7.63 24.20 12.94
C HIS A 455 -6.21 24.05 13.48
N GLN A 456 -6.01 23.99 14.75
CA GLN A 456 -4.70 23.61 15.26
C GLN A 456 -4.43 22.16 14.89
N SER A 457 -3.48 21.92 13.99
CA SER A 457 -2.83 20.62 13.93
C SER A 457 -2.12 20.42 15.26
N PHE A 458 -1.99 19.17 15.67
CA PHE A 458 -1.32 18.84 16.93
C PHE A 458 0.09 18.33 16.67
N PRO A 459 1.08 18.84 17.38
CA PRO A 459 2.39 18.23 17.39
C PRO A 459 2.36 16.94 18.22
N PHE A 460 3.09 15.94 17.76
CA PHE A 460 3.41 14.81 18.60
C PHE A 460 4.85 14.36 18.34
N TYR A 461 5.45 13.77 19.35
CA TYR A 461 6.70 13.05 19.21
C TYR A 461 6.71 11.85 20.14
N VAL A 462 7.47 10.87 19.77
CA VAL A 462 7.62 9.66 20.57
C VAL A 462 9.10 9.42 20.81
N THR A 463 9.44 9.23 22.05
CA THR A 463 10.78 8.80 22.44
C THR A 463 10.68 7.47 23.19
N SER A 464 11.56 6.55 22.82
CA SER A 464 11.78 5.33 23.60
C SER A 464 13.15 5.45 24.23
N PRO A 465 13.25 5.38 25.56
CA PRO A 465 14.54 5.46 26.23
C PRO A 465 15.22 4.10 26.17
N PHE A 466 16.19 3.91 25.28
CA PHE A 466 16.99 2.71 25.23
C PHE A 466 18.45 2.99 25.57
N GLY A 467 18.91 2.30 26.60
CA GLY A 467 20.34 2.10 26.85
C GLY A 467 20.91 1.14 25.81
N LEU A 468 22.03 1.50 25.23
CA LEU A 468 22.77 0.75 24.21
C LEU A 468 23.30 -0.59 24.77
N SER A 469 22.81 -1.71 24.27
CA SER A 469 23.49 -3.00 24.37
C SER A 469 23.47 -3.71 23.01
N THR A 470 24.44 -4.52 22.72
CA THR A 470 24.82 -5.07 21.43
C THR A 470 23.85 -6.05 20.78
N THR A 471 22.68 -6.30 21.39
CA THR A 471 21.56 -7.08 20.84
C THR A 471 20.27 -6.25 20.94
N GLN A 472 20.19 -5.16 20.17
CA GLN A 472 19.13 -4.18 20.35
C GLN A 472 17.90 -4.49 19.50
N MET A 473 16.79 -4.69 20.20
CA MET A 473 15.45 -4.62 19.65
C MET A 473 14.88 -3.24 19.95
N PHE A 474 14.46 -2.53 18.91
CA PHE A 474 13.92 -1.18 19.06
C PHE A 474 12.41 -1.20 18.99
N PHE A 475 11.77 -0.52 19.95
CA PHE A 475 10.44 0.01 19.75
C PHE A 475 10.54 1.35 19.08
N ARG A 476 9.83 1.53 18.02
CA ARG A 476 9.71 2.81 17.37
C ARG A 476 8.24 3.07 17.08
N VAL A 477 7.80 4.25 17.44
CA VAL A 477 6.58 4.83 16.90
C VAL A 477 7.06 5.89 15.94
N ALA A 478 6.67 5.78 14.68
CA ALA A 478 7.17 6.64 13.63
C ALA A 478 6.05 7.46 12.99
N TYR A 479 6.41 8.69 12.67
CA TYR A 479 5.57 9.59 11.89
C TYR A 479 5.99 9.54 10.42
N LEU A 480 5.01 9.42 9.51
CA LEU A 480 5.25 9.54 8.08
C LEU A 480 5.10 11.01 7.66
N SER A 481 6.21 11.61 7.20
CA SER A 481 6.16 12.90 6.55
C SER A 481 5.83 12.76 5.07
N GLU A 482 5.04 13.70 4.52
CA GLU A 482 4.80 13.75 3.07
C GLU A 482 6.10 14.06 2.31
N SER A 483 6.58 13.14 1.51
CA SER A 483 7.57 13.44 0.47
C SER A 483 7.31 12.58 -0.77
N HIS A 484 6.81 13.22 -1.84
CA HIS A 484 6.61 12.54 -3.13
C HIS A 484 7.47 13.16 -4.20
N PRO A 485 8.19 12.34 -4.98
CA PRO A 485 8.82 12.84 -6.19
C PRO A 485 7.73 13.27 -7.19
N PRO A 486 7.91 14.41 -7.87
CA PRO A 486 7.04 14.79 -8.97
C PRO A 486 7.15 13.79 -10.13
N THR A 487 6.05 13.57 -10.83
CA THR A 487 5.99 12.69 -12.00
C THR A 487 6.20 13.48 -13.28
N LEU A 488 6.86 12.86 -14.27
CA LEU A 488 7.16 13.44 -15.58
C LEU A 488 6.50 12.63 -16.69
N LYS A 489 5.71 13.29 -17.54
CA LYS A 489 5.13 12.70 -18.75
C LYS A 489 5.60 13.46 -19.98
N LEU A 490 6.03 12.74 -20.99
CA LEU A 490 6.35 13.29 -22.32
C LEU A 490 5.10 13.27 -23.19
N GLU A 491 4.73 14.40 -23.77
CA GLU A 491 3.57 14.51 -24.66
C GLU A 491 4.01 15.13 -26.00
N PRO A 492 3.51 14.63 -27.14
CA PRO A 492 3.72 15.29 -28.41
C PRO A 492 3.12 16.69 -28.37
N GLY A 493 3.89 17.69 -28.73
CA GLY A 493 3.39 19.07 -28.85
C GLY A 493 2.45 19.19 -30.05
N GLY A 494 1.45 20.06 -29.92
CA GLY A 494 0.55 20.37 -31.02
C GLY A 494 1.28 20.87 -32.29
N SER A 495 0.55 21.34 -33.30
CA SER A 495 0.93 21.63 -34.69
C SER A 495 2.27 22.32 -35.03
N GLY A 496 3.31 22.18 -34.22
CA GLY A 496 4.67 22.71 -34.42
C GLY A 496 5.80 21.73 -34.07
N GLY A 497 5.50 20.47 -33.70
CA GLY A 497 6.52 19.42 -33.49
C GLY A 497 7.38 19.56 -32.21
N ALA A 498 7.09 20.53 -31.34
CA ALA A 498 7.81 20.71 -30.07
C ALA A 498 7.43 19.64 -29.05
N LEU A 499 8.45 19.05 -28.39
CA LEU A 499 8.24 18.10 -27.30
C LEU A 499 7.77 18.84 -26.04
N GLN A 500 6.63 18.43 -25.51
CA GLN A 500 6.10 18.94 -24.24
C GLN A 500 6.37 17.96 -23.10
N LEU A 501 6.86 18.48 -21.98
CA LEU A 501 7.06 17.76 -20.74
C LEU A 501 6.01 18.23 -19.75
N ARG A 502 5.05 17.36 -19.45
CA ARG A 502 4.05 17.61 -18.38
C ARG A 502 4.56 17.03 -17.09
N ILE A 503 4.68 17.88 -16.09
CA ILE A 503 5.11 17.51 -14.76
C ILE A 503 3.91 17.64 -13.82
N ALA A 504 3.52 16.56 -13.17
CA ALA A 504 2.53 16.59 -12.11
C ALA A 504 3.26 16.53 -10.75
N ALA A 505 3.07 17.54 -9.94
CA ALA A 505 3.66 17.61 -8.61
C ALA A 505 2.61 18.10 -7.60
N PRO A 506 2.69 17.64 -6.33
CA PRO A 506 1.89 18.19 -5.25
C PRO A 506 2.08 19.71 -5.12
N THR A 507 1.06 20.39 -4.64
CA THR A 507 0.96 21.87 -4.61
C THR A 507 2.02 22.57 -3.78
N ALA A 508 2.84 21.86 -3.00
CA ALA A 508 3.85 22.43 -2.12
C ALA A 508 5.31 22.10 -2.51
N LEU A 509 5.54 21.44 -3.66
CA LEU A 509 6.85 20.95 -4.03
C LEU A 509 7.49 21.80 -5.14
N HIS A 510 8.71 22.26 -4.88
CA HIS A 510 9.62 22.77 -5.91
C HIS A 510 10.38 21.60 -6.52
N TYR A 511 10.59 21.57 -7.83
CA TYR A 511 11.30 20.50 -8.51
C TYR A 511 12.11 21.01 -9.70
N VAL A 512 13.08 20.20 -10.10
CA VAL A 512 13.96 20.50 -11.25
C VAL A 512 13.76 19.43 -12.32
N VAL A 513 13.54 19.85 -13.57
CA VAL A 513 13.60 18.99 -14.74
C VAL A 513 15.02 18.99 -15.26
N GLN A 514 15.59 17.82 -15.45
CA GLN A 514 16.94 17.62 -15.97
C GLN A 514 16.89 16.86 -17.29
N ALA A 515 17.76 17.22 -18.21
CA ALA A 515 17.96 16.48 -19.46
C ALA A 515 19.36 15.88 -19.54
N SER A 516 19.49 14.78 -20.28
CA SER A 516 20.75 14.08 -20.51
C SER A 516 20.79 13.51 -21.92
N THR A 517 21.97 13.44 -22.52
CA THR A 517 22.22 12.78 -23.82
C THR A 517 22.81 11.38 -23.64
N ASN A 518 23.26 10.99 -22.44
CA ASN A 518 24.00 9.76 -22.18
C ASN A 518 23.59 9.02 -20.90
N LEU A 519 22.52 9.47 -20.21
CA LEU A 519 22.00 8.95 -18.92
C LEU A 519 23.00 9.02 -17.74
N ARG A 520 24.19 9.59 -17.93
CA ARG A 520 25.21 9.75 -16.88
C ARG A 520 25.32 11.20 -16.43
N HIS A 521 25.36 12.14 -17.37
CA HIS A 521 25.45 13.56 -17.09
C HIS A 521 24.08 14.20 -17.33
N TRP A 522 23.52 14.80 -16.27
CA TRP A 522 22.20 15.39 -16.26
C TRP A 522 22.30 16.89 -16.04
N VAL A 523 21.73 17.66 -16.94
CA VAL A 523 21.75 19.13 -16.91
C VAL A 523 20.35 19.65 -16.62
N PRO A 524 20.16 20.59 -15.67
CA PRO A 524 18.88 21.24 -15.44
C PRO A 524 18.41 21.99 -16.69
N VAL A 525 17.17 21.78 -17.07
CA VAL A 525 16.56 22.49 -18.22
C VAL A 525 15.37 23.33 -17.78
N PHE A 526 14.79 23.04 -16.62
CA PHE A 526 13.69 23.82 -16.05
C PHE A 526 13.61 23.64 -14.54
N THR A 527 13.32 24.72 -13.81
CA THR A 527 13.08 24.70 -12.38
C THR A 527 11.71 25.29 -12.08
N ASN A 528 10.85 24.52 -11.41
CA ASN A 528 9.57 25.03 -10.93
C ASN A 528 9.75 25.63 -9.54
N ALA A 529 9.70 26.95 -9.49
CA ALA A 529 9.79 27.70 -8.23
C ALA A 529 8.42 28.00 -7.58
N THR A 530 7.29 27.66 -8.26
CA THR A 530 5.93 28.05 -7.84
C THR A 530 5.13 26.84 -7.50
N SER A 531 5.39 25.80 -7.08
CA SER A 531 4.59 24.62 -6.73
C SER A 531 3.47 24.23 -7.72
N GLY A 532 3.15 22.96 -7.80
CA GLY A 532 2.05 22.43 -8.61
C GLY A 532 2.50 21.86 -9.97
N SER A 533 1.52 21.49 -10.79
CA SER A 533 1.74 20.89 -12.10
C SER A 533 2.07 21.95 -13.15
N VAL A 534 3.06 21.67 -13.98
CA VAL A 534 3.56 22.57 -15.04
C VAL A 534 3.76 21.80 -16.34
N VAL A 535 3.54 22.51 -17.46
CA VAL A 535 3.95 22.04 -18.79
C VAL A 535 5.14 22.86 -19.23
N PHE A 536 6.25 22.20 -19.52
CA PHE A 536 7.50 22.80 -20.00
C PHE A 536 7.81 22.31 -21.41
N GLN A 537 8.28 23.20 -22.26
CA GLN A 537 8.79 22.86 -23.59
C GLN A 537 10.30 23.06 -23.59
N ASP A 538 11.05 22.01 -23.94
CA ASP A 538 12.50 22.13 -24.10
C ASP A 538 12.82 22.73 -25.48
N PRO A 539 13.30 23.96 -25.56
CA PRO A 539 13.60 24.62 -26.84
C PRO A 539 14.76 23.95 -27.59
N ASP A 540 15.63 23.24 -26.90
CA ASP A 540 16.83 22.63 -27.43
C ASP A 540 16.66 21.17 -27.82
N HIS A 541 15.47 20.59 -27.67
CA HIS A 541 15.27 19.15 -27.86
C HIS A 541 15.69 18.65 -29.25
N THR A 542 15.55 19.48 -30.30
CA THR A 542 15.93 19.14 -31.69
C THR A 542 17.42 19.20 -31.96
N ASN A 543 18.21 19.79 -31.06
CA ASN A 543 19.65 19.92 -31.20
C ASN A 543 20.41 18.62 -30.85
N PHE A 544 19.67 17.61 -30.34
CA PHE A 544 20.27 16.36 -29.87
C PHE A 544 19.58 15.15 -30.50
N PRO A 545 20.33 14.17 -31.04
CA PRO A 545 19.75 12.96 -31.64
C PRO A 545 19.03 12.06 -30.60
N HIS A 546 19.44 12.13 -29.32
CA HIS A 546 18.78 11.47 -28.17
C HIS A 546 18.83 12.41 -27.00
N ARG A 547 17.67 12.58 -26.33
CA ARG A 547 17.57 13.42 -25.15
C ARG A 547 16.62 12.77 -24.15
N PHE A 548 17.14 12.44 -22.98
CA PHE A 548 16.42 11.80 -21.88
C PHE A 548 16.06 12.85 -20.86
N TYR A 549 14.91 12.68 -20.19
CA TYR A 549 14.43 13.63 -19.18
C TYR A 549 14.12 12.92 -17.89
N ARG A 550 14.37 13.59 -16.77
CA ARG A 550 13.91 13.20 -15.44
C ARG A 550 13.49 14.41 -14.65
N VAL A 551 12.57 14.19 -13.70
CA VAL A 551 12.23 15.19 -12.70
C VAL A 551 12.87 14.77 -11.38
N ARG A 552 13.47 15.75 -10.70
CA ARG A 552 14.01 15.57 -9.38
C ARG A 552 13.24 16.47 -8.41
N GLY A 553 12.47 15.85 -7.50
CA GLY A 553 11.78 16.53 -6.41
C GLY A 553 12.72 16.80 -5.23
N PRO A 554 12.25 17.52 -4.21
CA PRO A 554 13.01 17.71 -3.01
C PRO A 554 13.22 16.40 -2.29
N VAL A 555 14.46 15.90 -2.31
CA VAL A 555 14.89 14.85 -1.41
C VAL A 555 15.41 15.54 -0.17
N PRO A 556 14.79 15.38 1.00
CA PRO A 556 15.29 15.98 2.22
C PRO A 556 16.76 15.57 2.45
N ASN A 557 17.64 16.56 2.69
CA ASN A 557 19.04 16.37 3.06
C ASN A 557 20.00 15.81 1.98
N GLN A 558 19.72 15.94 0.70
CA GLN A 558 20.79 15.69 -0.29
C GLN A 558 21.78 16.86 -0.31
N PRO A 559 23.09 16.57 -0.32
CA PRO A 559 24.08 17.60 -0.50
C PRO A 559 23.86 18.31 -1.86
N PRO A 560 24.13 19.63 -1.95
CA PRO A 560 23.97 20.34 -3.20
C PRO A 560 24.91 19.76 -4.27
N ALA A 561 24.42 19.66 -5.50
CA ALA A 561 25.21 19.18 -6.61
C ALA A 561 26.17 20.28 -7.09
N LEU A 562 27.45 19.97 -7.14
CA LEU A 562 28.47 20.87 -7.65
C LEU A 562 28.91 20.44 -9.04
N TRP A 563 28.89 21.38 -9.97
CA TRP A 563 29.36 21.21 -11.34
C TRP A 563 30.59 22.09 -11.58
N ILE A 564 31.60 21.51 -12.20
CA ILE A 564 32.81 22.21 -12.59
C ILE A 564 32.90 22.13 -14.11
N ALA A 565 32.91 23.25 -14.79
CA ALA A 565 33.07 23.32 -16.25
C ALA A 565 34.53 23.57 -16.63
N ASP A 566 34.82 23.44 -17.93
CA ASP A 566 36.14 23.75 -18.43
C ASP A 566 36.53 25.21 -18.19
N PRO A 567 37.75 25.50 -17.81
CA PRO A 567 38.20 26.84 -17.54
C PRO A 567 38.03 27.76 -18.76
N LEU A 568 37.33 28.89 -18.55
CA LEU A 568 37.24 29.92 -19.60
C LEU A 568 38.61 30.60 -19.79
N ALA A 569 39.06 30.68 -21.06
CA ALA A 569 40.35 31.26 -21.40
C ALA A 569 40.44 32.70 -20.89
N GLY A 570 41.31 32.96 -19.91
CA GLY A 570 41.54 34.29 -19.33
C GLY A 570 40.59 34.77 -18.26
N ALA A 571 39.46 34.08 -17.99
CA ALA A 571 38.42 34.56 -17.11
C ALA A 571 38.32 33.81 -15.76
N GLY A 572 38.62 32.51 -15.68
CA GLY A 572 38.51 31.75 -14.44
C GLY A 572 37.91 30.34 -14.64
N LEU A 573 37.66 29.63 -13.53
CA LEU A 573 37.01 28.35 -13.49
C LEU A 573 35.52 28.51 -13.17
N PRO A 574 34.60 28.17 -14.08
CA PRO A 574 33.17 28.26 -13.81
C PRO A 574 32.72 27.11 -12.88
N LEU A 575 32.01 27.46 -11.85
CA LEU A 575 31.45 26.55 -10.86
C LEU A 575 29.94 26.80 -10.77
N ARG A 576 29.14 25.76 -10.81
CA ARG A 576 27.71 25.86 -10.57
C ARG A 576 27.31 24.97 -9.40
N LEU A 577 26.72 25.54 -8.38
CA LEU A 577 26.17 24.84 -7.25
C LEU A 577 24.65 24.84 -7.35
N GLU A 578 24.06 23.66 -7.30
CA GLU A 578 22.62 23.48 -7.31
C GLU A 578 22.16 22.88 -6.00
N SER A 579 21.35 23.62 -5.29
CA SER A 579 20.57 23.15 -4.15
C SER A 579 19.09 23.31 -4.45
N GLN A 580 18.26 22.81 -3.57
CA GLN A 580 16.82 22.99 -3.74
C GLN A 580 16.42 24.43 -3.42
N PRO A 581 15.46 25.01 -4.15
CA PRO A 581 14.85 26.29 -3.74
C PRO A 581 14.32 26.21 -2.30
N GLY A 582 14.71 27.18 -1.47
CA GLY A 582 14.40 27.16 -0.05
C GLY A 582 15.39 26.38 0.83
N GLN A 583 16.41 25.74 0.25
CA GLN A 583 17.52 25.12 0.98
C GLN A 583 18.81 25.95 0.79
N PRO A 584 19.16 26.82 1.73
CA PRO A 584 20.39 27.60 1.65
C PRO A 584 21.60 26.70 1.43
N SER A 585 22.49 27.12 0.55
CA SER A 585 23.70 26.37 0.22
C SER A 585 24.90 27.29 0.11
N ALA A 586 26.10 26.76 0.32
CA ALA A 586 27.35 27.47 0.14
C ALA A 586 28.36 26.64 -0.63
N LEU A 587 29.15 27.33 -1.45
CA LEU A 587 30.29 26.81 -2.18
C LEU A 587 31.56 27.09 -1.36
N PHE A 588 32.34 26.05 -1.13
CA PHE A 588 33.62 26.13 -0.44
C PHE A 588 34.77 25.70 -1.33
N ALA A 589 35.96 26.28 -1.06
CA ALA A 589 37.21 25.81 -1.64
C ALA A 589 38.24 25.49 -0.54
N SER A 590 39.16 24.57 -0.87
CA SER A 590 40.28 24.18 -0.02
C SER A 590 41.52 23.92 -0.87
N THR A 591 42.71 24.13 -0.31
CA THR A 591 44.00 23.80 -0.91
C THR A 591 44.59 22.50 -0.37
N ASN A 592 44.09 22.00 0.75
CA ASN A 592 44.61 20.82 1.44
C ASN A 592 43.52 19.73 1.69
N GLY A 593 42.26 19.99 1.32
CA GLY A 593 41.12 19.08 1.54
C GLY A 593 40.63 19.04 3.00
N ILE A 594 41.27 19.76 3.90
CA ILE A 594 40.96 19.80 5.35
C ILE A 594 40.33 21.14 5.75
N ASP A 595 41.01 22.25 5.41
CA ASP A 595 40.57 23.60 5.75
C ASP A 595 39.76 24.18 4.58
N TRP A 596 38.50 24.49 4.82
CA TRP A 596 37.55 24.92 3.82
C TRP A 596 37.13 26.36 4.04
N THR A 597 37.27 27.19 3.01
CA THR A 597 36.84 28.59 3.01
C THR A 597 35.65 28.77 2.12
N ALA A 598 34.62 29.43 2.59
CA ALA A 598 33.42 29.76 1.79
C ALA A 598 33.78 30.76 0.69
N LEU A 599 33.44 30.42 -0.55
CA LEU A 599 33.60 31.30 -1.72
C LEU A 599 32.31 32.09 -1.99
N ALA A 600 31.17 31.45 -1.87
CA ALA A 600 29.88 32.06 -2.10
C ALA A 600 28.79 31.32 -1.33
N THR A 601 27.73 32.07 -0.96
CA THR A 601 26.55 31.52 -0.26
C THR A 601 25.29 31.87 -1.04
N ASN A 602 24.40 30.90 -1.20
CA ASN A 602 23.05 31.08 -1.75
C ASN A 602 22.00 30.90 -0.64
N PRO A 603 21.53 31.97 -0.02
CA PRO A 603 20.59 31.87 1.10
C PRO A 603 19.18 31.43 0.67
N SER A 604 18.84 31.58 -0.62
CA SER A 604 17.54 31.21 -1.16
C SER A 604 17.48 29.76 -1.65
N GLY A 605 18.63 29.09 -1.75
CA GLY A 605 18.73 27.82 -2.48
C GLY A 605 18.55 28.02 -3.99
N GLY A 606 18.42 26.92 -4.72
CA GLY A 606 18.41 26.95 -6.19
C GLY A 606 19.82 26.96 -6.77
N THR A 607 19.97 27.56 -7.94
CA THR A 607 21.24 27.60 -8.68
C THR A 607 22.10 28.79 -8.21
N LEU A 608 23.40 28.53 -7.95
CA LEU A 608 24.43 29.53 -7.72
C LEU A 608 25.52 29.33 -8.76
N ASP A 609 25.68 30.28 -9.66
CA ASP A 609 26.81 30.34 -10.60
C ASP A 609 27.93 31.19 -10.01
N PHE A 610 29.13 30.66 -10.00
CA PHE A 610 30.31 31.29 -9.46
C PHE A 610 31.53 31.12 -10.37
N LEU A 611 32.26 32.16 -10.62
CA LEU A 611 33.51 32.12 -11.39
C LEU A 611 34.70 32.28 -10.45
N ASP A 612 35.49 31.23 -10.22
CA ASP A 612 36.72 31.32 -9.47
C ASP A 612 37.85 31.84 -10.33
N ALA A 613 38.05 33.15 -10.33
CA ALA A 613 39.14 33.78 -11.07
C ALA A 613 40.53 33.47 -10.48
N ALA A 614 40.58 33.06 -9.20
CA ALA A 614 41.84 32.81 -8.51
C ALA A 614 42.30 31.36 -8.57
N TYR A 615 41.59 30.47 -9.26
CA TYR A 615 41.88 29.02 -9.24
C TYR A 615 43.32 28.67 -9.68
N ARG A 616 43.91 29.45 -10.57
CA ARG A 616 45.30 29.26 -11.08
C ARG A 616 46.38 29.66 -10.09
N ASN A 617 46.03 30.39 -9.01
CA ASN A 617 46.96 30.79 -7.97
C ASN A 617 47.36 29.67 -7.02
N TYR A 618 46.75 28.52 -7.18
CA TYR A 618 46.91 27.36 -6.29
C TYR A 618 47.32 26.14 -7.07
N ALA A 619 48.30 25.39 -6.60
CA ALA A 619 48.77 24.14 -7.23
C ALA A 619 47.67 23.08 -7.20
N HIS A 620 46.86 23.04 -6.13
CA HIS A 620 45.70 22.19 -5.98
C HIS A 620 44.58 23.02 -5.37
N ARG A 621 43.37 22.91 -5.91
CA ARG A 621 42.20 23.58 -5.37
C ARG A 621 41.00 22.67 -5.48
N PHE A 622 40.47 22.25 -4.33
CA PHE A 622 39.32 21.39 -4.14
C PHE A 622 38.08 22.22 -3.92
N TYR A 623 36.92 21.73 -4.42
CA TYR A 623 35.64 22.42 -4.23
C TYR A 623 34.61 21.48 -3.67
N ARG A 624 33.72 22.00 -2.82
CA ARG A 624 32.55 21.29 -2.36
C ARG A 624 31.34 22.21 -2.20
N GLY A 625 30.16 21.69 -2.48
CA GLY A 625 28.90 22.31 -2.11
C GLY A 625 28.42 21.73 -0.79
N GLN A 626 27.90 22.56 0.09
CA GLN A 626 27.31 22.15 1.35
C GLN A 626 26.01 22.89 1.58
N LEU A 627 24.98 22.19 2.10
CA LEU A 627 23.80 22.88 2.62
C LEU A 627 24.21 23.69 3.85
N VAL A 628 23.81 24.97 3.84
CA VAL A 628 23.88 25.83 5.02
C VAL A 628 22.53 25.69 5.69
N ASN A 629 22.47 25.39 6.97
CA ASN A 629 21.21 25.41 7.68
C ASN A 629 20.51 26.75 7.42
N PRO A 630 19.22 26.74 6.99
CA PRO A 630 18.50 27.99 6.84
C PRO A 630 18.55 28.77 8.16
N PRO A 631 18.56 30.10 8.16
CA PRO A 631 18.49 30.86 9.37
C PRO A 631 17.28 30.39 10.18
N LEU A 632 17.55 29.90 11.39
CA LEU A 632 16.50 29.56 12.34
C LEU A 632 15.64 30.81 12.60
N PRO A 633 14.36 30.66 12.97
CA PRO A 633 13.59 31.77 13.49
C PRO A 633 14.37 32.46 14.61
N ASP A 634 14.31 33.78 14.67
CA ASP A 634 14.98 34.52 15.74
C ASP A 634 14.35 34.17 17.08
N LEU A 635 15.13 33.57 17.96
CA LEU A 635 14.71 33.20 19.31
C LEU A 635 15.33 34.21 20.31
N SER A 636 14.49 34.99 20.98
CA SER A 636 14.89 35.81 22.11
C SER A 636 14.31 35.24 23.40
N VAL A 637 15.09 35.27 24.47
CA VAL A 637 14.72 34.73 25.78
C VAL A 637 14.88 35.88 26.82
N VAL A 638 13.81 36.17 27.51
CA VAL A 638 13.79 37.23 28.52
C VAL A 638 13.24 36.70 29.84
N PRO A 639 13.95 36.82 30.93
CA PRO A 639 13.43 36.49 32.27
C PRO A 639 12.26 37.44 32.65
N VAL A 640 11.16 36.89 33.10
CA VAL A 640 9.98 37.62 33.57
C VAL A 640 9.56 37.07 34.94
N GLY A 641 10.07 37.66 36.01
CA GLY A 641 9.82 37.17 37.37
C GLY A 641 10.45 35.78 37.60
N VAL A 642 9.66 34.79 38.00
CA VAL A 642 10.06 33.39 38.19
C VAL A 642 9.94 32.57 36.92
N THR A 643 9.48 33.15 35.82
CA THR A 643 9.34 32.49 34.51
C THR A 643 10.29 33.14 33.52
N THR A 644 10.65 32.39 32.47
CA THR A 644 11.40 32.89 31.33
C THR A 644 10.48 32.92 30.13
N LEU A 645 10.42 34.07 29.47
CA LEU A 645 9.64 34.25 28.24
C LEU A 645 10.56 34.08 27.03
N ALA A 646 10.25 33.11 26.18
CA ALA A 646 10.88 32.94 24.88
C ALA A 646 9.98 33.57 23.81
N ARG A 647 10.52 34.50 23.04
CA ARG A 647 9.86 35.11 21.90
C ARG A 647 10.50 34.63 20.60
N ILE A 648 9.68 34.30 19.63
CA ILE A 648 10.10 33.81 18.32
C ILE A 648 9.57 34.77 17.26
N ASP A 649 10.50 35.38 16.55
CA ASP A 649 10.19 36.35 15.49
C ASP A 649 10.66 35.76 14.13
N HIS A 650 10.12 36.29 13.04
CA HIS A 650 10.50 35.94 11.66
C HIS A 650 10.37 34.45 11.30
N ALA A 651 9.52 33.70 12.00
CA ALA A 651 9.22 32.32 11.65
C ALA A 651 8.44 32.23 10.33
N ARG A 652 9.08 31.78 9.27
CA ARG A 652 8.49 31.61 7.92
C ARG A 652 7.92 30.21 7.65
N GLN A 653 8.05 29.32 8.59
CA GLN A 653 7.59 27.93 8.52
C GLN A 653 7.13 27.49 9.92
N PRO A 654 6.31 26.42 10.03
CA PRO A 654 6.01 25.82 11.32
C PRO A 654 7.31 25.51 12.08
N TYR A 655 7.34 25.87 13.35
CA TYR A 655 8.53 25.74 14.18
C TYR A 655 8.24 24.97 15.46
N ARG A 656 9.29 24.43 16.04
CA ARG A 656 9.30 23.78 17.34
C ARG A 656 10.33 24.48 18.24
N VAL A 657 9.94 24.77 19.48
CA VAL A 657 10.86 25.26 20.52
C VAL A 657 11.31 24.06 21.35
N GLU A 658 12.59 23.89 21.47
CA GLU A 658 13.22 22.83 22.22
C GLU A 658 14.10 23.41 23.32
N PHE A 659 14.25 22.70 24.44
CA PHE A 659 15.21 23.07 25.47
C PHE A 659 16.19 21.92 25.74
N SER A 660 17.35 22.26 26.26
CA SER A 660 18.36 21.32 26.70
C SER A 660 19.05 21.85 27.95
N THR A 661 19.42 20.95 28.85
CA THR A 661 20.20 21.27 30.05
C THR A 661 21.70 21.08 29.84
N ASN A 662 22.10 20.42 28.74
CA ASN A 662 23.52 20.10 28.47
C ASN A 662 23.97 20.49 27.05
N GLY A 663 23.11 21.07 26.22
CA GLY A 663 23.42 21.46 24.84
C GLY A 663 23.51 20.32 23.83
N THR A 664 23.37 19.08 24.27
CA THR A 664 23.44 17.88 23.41
C THR A 664 22.11 17.16 23.25
N ILE A 665 21.33 17.03 24.31
CA ILE A 665 19.99 16.42 24.29
C ILE A 665 18.96 17.54 24.32
N TRP A 666 18.09 17.58 23.32
CA TRP A 666 17.09 18.62 23.12
C TRP A 666 15.69 18.05 23.24
N ASN A 667 14.85 18.67 24.09
CA ASN A 667 13.47 18.28 24.36
C ASN A 667 12.53 19.35 23.86
N ALA A 668 11.49 18.98 23.14
CA ALA A 668 10.49 19.93 22.66
C ALA A 668 9.63 20.44 23.82
N ILE A 669 9.42 21.75 23.86
CA ILE A 669 8.53 22.41 24.82
C ILE A 669 7.23 22.79 24.13
N VAL A 670 7.34 23.37 22.93
CA VAL A 670 6.23 23.85 22.12
C VAL A 670 6.51 23.59 20.66
N THR A 671 5.48 23.19 19.95
CA THR A 671 5.49 23.13 18.49
C THR A 671 4.33 24.00 17.98
N ASN A 672 4.64 24.93 17.09
CA ASN A 672 3.64 25.81 16.47
C ASN A 672 3.42 25.39 15.02
N PHE A 673 2.20 24.93 14.73
CA PHE A 673 1.74 24.60 13.38
C PHE A 673 0.75 25.66 12.94
N HIS A 674 1.23 26.70 12.22
CA HIS A 674 0.33 27.59 11.54
C HIS A 674 -0.20 26.95 10.28
N TYR A 675 -1.47 26.72 10.27
CA TYR A 675 -2.21 25.97 9.26
C TYR A 675 -2.44 26.76 7.98
N GLN A 676 -2.48 28.05 8.10
CA GLN A 676 -2.69 28.97 7.00
C GLN A 676 -1.39 29.68 6.68
N GLU A 677 -0.99 29.55 5.43
CA GLU A 677 0.05 30.32 4.78
C GLU A 677 1.34 30.51 5.58
N MET A 678 2.45 30.25 4.97
CA MET A 678 3.79 30.52 5.51
C MET A 678 4.01 32.03 5.71
N GLN A 679 3.18 32.62 6.56
CA GLN A 679 3.36 34.01 6.95
C GLN A 679 4.35 34.10 8.11
N THR A 680 5.07 35.20 8.16
CA THR A 680 5.96 35.53 9.27
C THR A 680 5.11 35.66 10.53
N THR A 681 5.22 34.75 11.46
CA THR A 681 4.49 34.78 12.74
C THR A 681 5.45 34.96 13.88
N ALA A 682 5.14 35.88 14.78
CA ALA A 682 5.78 36.00 16.07
C ALA A 682 5.01 35.14 17.08
N GLY A 683 5.71 34.36 17.86
CA GLY A 683 5.14 33.53 18.93
C GLY A 683 5.92 33.72 20.23
N SER A 684 5.28 33.56 21.37
CA SER A 684 5.93 33.61 22.66
C SER A 684 5.53 32.38 23.51
N VAL A 685 6.49 31.87 24.26
CA VAL A 685 6.31 30.69 25.13
C VAL A 685 6.81 31.05 26.53
N ALA A 686 5.99 30.86 27.54
CA ALA A 686 6.39 30.98 28.93
C ALA A 686 7.09 29.68 29.39
N LEU A 687 8.35 29.81 29.85
CA LEU A 687 9.19 28.69 30.27
C LEU A 687 9.28 28.72 31.82
N ALA A 688 8.40 28.01 32.50
CA ALA A 688 8.42 27.93 33.96
C ALA A 688 9.55 26.96 34.42
N GLY A 689 10.30 27.38 35.46
CA GLY A 689 11.26 26.53 36.15
C GLY A 689 12.59 26.29 35.42
N GLN A 690 12.92 27.00 34.34
CA GLN A 690 14.18 26.82 33.62
C GLN A 690 15.35 27.53 34.32
N THR A 691 16.47 26.88 34.40
CA THR A 691 17.68 27.41 35.01
C THR A 691 18.51 28.19 33.98
N PRO A 692 19.47 29.05 34.40
CA PRO A 692 20.35 29.80 33.49
C PRO A 692 21.25 28.95 32.60
N THR A 693 21.40 27.66 32.91
CA THR A 693 22.17 26.68 32.11
C THR A 693 21.33 25.95 31.07
N THR A 694 20.05 26.32 30.93
CA THR A 694 19.15 25.72 29.96
C THR A 694 19.37 26.36 28.60
N PHE A 695 19.52 25.54 27.57
CA PHE A 695 19.64 25.95 26.19
C PHE A 695 18.28 25.84 25.49
N LEU A 696 17.99 26.82 24.64
CA LEU A 696 16.76 26.85 23.86
C LEU A 696 17.09 26.97 22.39
N ARG A 697 16.34 26.28 21.55
CA ARG A 697 16.40 26.46 20.11
C ARG A 697 15.01 26.33 19.48
N ALA A 698 14.84 26.98 18.34
CA ALA A 698 13.69 26.79 17.47
C ALA A 698 14.09 25.92 16.26
N SER A 699 13.27 24.95 15.92
CA SER A 699 13.45 24.11 14.73
C SER A 699 12.17 24.12 13.88
N ARG A 700 12.33 23.86 12.58
CA ARG A 700 11.19 23.73 11.67
C ARG A 700 10.45 22.41 11.93
N ALA A 701 9.14 22.44 11.79
CA ALA A 701 8.30 21.24 11.86
C ALA A 701 7.43 21.13 10.60
N THR A 702 7.15 19.90 10.18
CA THR A 702 6.26 19.60 9.06
C THR A 702 4.91 19.12 9.59
N PHE A 703 3.82 19.46 8.93
CA PHE A 703 2.47 19.00 9.27
C PHE A 703 1.64 18.75 8.02
N LEU A 704 0.56 17.99 8.19
CA LEU A 704 -0.38 17.64 7.13
C LEU A 704 -1.68 18.42 7.30
N THR A 705 -2.28 18.83 6.17
CA THR A 705 -3.58 19.50 6.13
C THR A 705 -4.69 18.52 5.79
N GLY A 706 -5.88 18.70 6.36
CA GLY A 706 -7.08 17.96 5.97
C GLY A 706 -7.45 18.20 4.51
N ASN A 707 -7.93 17.14 3.82
CA ASN A 707 -8.29 17.17 2.41
C ASN A 707 -9.78 16.90 2.16
N ALA A 708 -10.50 16.49 3.18
CA ALA A 708 -11.93 16.27 3.08
C ALA A 708 -12.68 17.58 2.83
N PHE A 709 -13.80 17.48 2.11
CA PHE A 709 -14.65 18.62 1.80
C PHE A 709 -15.80 18.73 2.81
N GLY A 710 -16.15 19.98 3.17
CA GLY A 710 -17.38 20.22 3.92
C GLY A 710 -18.61 19.87 3.08
N VAL A 711 -19.55 19.11 3.64
CA VAL A 711 -20.77 18.67 2.99
C VAL A 711 -21.97 18.91 3.91
N LEU A 712 -23.05 19.44 3.35
CA LEU A 712 -24.32 19.64 4.02
C LEU A 712 -25.43 18.95 3.22
N PRO A 713 -26.09 17.91 3.75
CA PRO A 713 -27.27 17.34 3.11
C PRO A 713 -28.46 18.30 3.15
N CYS A 714 -29.13 18.46 2.03
CA CYS A 714 -30.36 19.24 1.87
C CYS A 714 -31.53 18.30 1.53
N THR A 715 -32.67 18.51 2.19
CA THR A 715 -33.85 17.67 2.00
C THR A 715 -35.06 18.54 1.74
N PHE A 716 -35.83 18.18 0.71
CA PHE A 716 -37.16 18.71 0.41
C PHE A 716 -38.18 17.60 0.66
N LEU A 717 -39.05 17.78 1.64
CA LEU A 717 -40.12 16.80 1.88
C LEU A 717 -41.10 16.81 0.73
N ALA A 718 -41.68 15.63 0.44
CA ALA A 718 -42.69 15.50 -0.57
C ALA A 718 -43.94 16.31 -0.23
N GLY A 719 -44.55 16.93 -1.25
CA GLY A 719 -45.78 17.68 -1.06
C GLY A 719 -46.18 18.53 -2.29
N THR A 720 -47.34 19.11 -2.24
CA THR A 720 -47.84 20.03 -3.27
C THR A 720 -47.44 21.48 -2.99
N LEU A 721 -47.13 22.21 -4.03
CA LEU A 721 -46.81 23.63 -3.97
C LEU A 721 -47.93 24.48 -4.58
N THR A 722 -48.17 25.64 -4.01
CA THR A 722 -49.04 26.62 -4.64
C THR A 722 -48.33 27.33 -5.80
N PRO A 723 -49.07 27.78 -6.85
CA PRO A 723 -48.45 28.67 -7.84
C PRO A 723 -47.85 29.90 -7.16
N GLY A 724 -46.62 30.25 -7.52
CA GLY A 724 -45.83 31.31 -6.86
C GLY A 724 -45.03 30.88 -5.63
N ALA A 725 -45.08 29.61 -5.21
CA ALA A 725 -44.20 29.12 -4.16
C ALA A 725 -42.72 29.34 -4.52
N TRP A 726 -41.95 29.80 -3.58
CA TRP A 726 -40.53 30.06 -3.80
C TRP A 726 -39.66 29.56 -2.67
N VAL A 727 -38.41 29.30 -2.97
CA VAL A 727 -37.33 28.98 -2.01
C VAL A 727 -36.07 29.78 -2.35
N GLN A 728 -35.42 30.26 -1.35
CA GLN A 728 -34.11 30.92 -1.44
C GLN A 728 -33.14 30.29 -0.48
N PHE A 729 -31.95 29.96 -0.96
CA PHE A 729 -30.79 29.65 -0.14
C PHE A 729 -29.88 30.87 -0.09
N THR A 730 -29.49 31.27 1.12
CA THR A 730 -28.52 32.33 1.35
C THR A 730 -27.24 31.70 1.88
N PHE A 731 -26.19 31.83 1.09
CA PHE A 731 -24.84 31.39 1.45
C PHE A 731 -24.06 32.56 2.06
N THR A 732 -23.51 32.37 3.25
CA THR A 732 -22.57 33.35 3.81
C THR A 732 -21.16 32.76 3.70
N LYS A 733 -20.31 33.33 2.88
CA LYS A 733 -18.93 32.92 2.65
C LYS A 733 -18.06 33.22 3.89
N THR A 734 -16.89 32.62 3.96
CA THR A 734 -15.95 32.79 5.09
C THR A 734 -15.43 34.24 5.23
N ASN A 735 -15.45 34.99 4.15
CA ASN A 735 -15.12 36.42 4.15
C ASN A 735 -16.31 37.34 4.52
N GLY A 736 -17.45 36.80 4.90
CA GLY A 736 -18.68 37.54 5.23
C GLY A 736 -19.57 37.88 4.04
N ALA A 737 -19.14 37.62 2.81
CA ALA A 737 -19.97 37.90 1.62
C ALA A 737 -21.20 36.98 1.57
N MET A 738 -22.37 37.58 1.30
CA MET A 738 -23.64 36.86 1.21
C MET A 738 -24.08 36.69 -0.24
N VAL A 739 -24.47 35.48 -0.60
CA VAL A 739 -24.95 35.11 -1.93
C VAL A 739 -26.34 34.46 -1.81
N GLY A 740 -27.35 35.08 -2.38
CA GLY A 740 -28.73 34.56 -2.38
C GLY A 740 -29.10 33.90 -3.72
N VAL A 741 -29.53 32.66 -3.67
CA VAL A 741 -30.03 31.91 -4.83
C VAL A 741 -31.49 31.62 -4.61
N SER A 742 -32.37 32.17 -5.45
CA SER A 742 -33.82 32.04 -5.32
C SER A 742 -34.46 31.43 -6.56
N VAL A 743 -35.42 30.54 -6.37
CA VAL A 743 -36.20 29.94 -7.44
C VAL A 743 -37.70 29.98 -7.10
N THR A 744 -38.53 30.17 -8.09
CA THR A 744 -39.97 30.28 -7.94
C THR A 744 -40.69 29.25 -8.84
N ASN A 745 -41.81 28.74 -8.35
CA ASN A 745 -42.70 27.87 -9.09
C ASN A 745 -43.71 28.72 -9.89
N HIS A 746 -43.54 28.86 -11.21
CA HIS A 746 -44.35 29.71 -12.07
C HIS A 746 -45.56 28.99 -12.70
N THR A 747 -45.68 27.67 -12.69
CA THR A 747 -46.73 26.91 -13.34
C THR A 747 -47.43 25.94 -12.38
N GLY A 748 -48.75 25.87 -12.44
CA GLY A 748 -49.59 24.99 -11.63
C GLY A 748 -49.17 23.51 -11.75
N THR A 749 -48.90 22.92 -10.59
CA THR A 749 -48.65 21.52 -10.30
C THR A 749 -47.30 20.89 -10.70
N PRO A 750 -46.14 21.48 -10.45
CA PRO A 750 -44.98 20.64 -10.15
C PRO A 750 -44.85 20.46 -8.66
N GLY A 751 -44.65 19.23 -8.21
CA GLY A 751 -44.38 18.93 -6.81
C GLY A 751 -43.05 19.52 -6.31
N ALA A 752 -42.79 19.38 -5.02
CA ALA A 752 -41.57 19.86 -4.36
C ALA A 752 -40.28 19.45 -5.06
N THR A 753 -40.28 18.31 -5.76
CA THR A 753 -39.15 17.78 -6.55
C THR A 753 -38.69 18.75 -7.67
N ASN A 754 -39.65 19.38 -8.39
CA ASN A 754 -39.24 20.30 -9.46
C ASN A 754 -38.64 21.59 -8.91
N LEU A 755 -39.18 22.12 -7.80
CA LEU A 755 -38.63 23.29 -7.13
C LEU A 755 -37.21 22.98 -6.56
N ALA A 756 -37.01 21.80 -5.98
CA ALA A 756 -35.74 21.34 -5.49
C ALA A 756 -34.69 21.21 -6.62
N TYR A 757 -35.12 20.65 -7.78
CA TYR A 757 -34.21 20.50 -8.93
C TYR A 757 -33.86 21.87 -9.55
N LYS A 758 -34.82 22.79 -9.62
CA LYS A 758 -34.55 24.18 -10.07
C LYS A 758 -33.53 24.87 -9.14
N LEU A 759 -33.66 24.71 -7.82
CA LEU A 759 -32.70 25.28 -6.85
C LEU A 759 -31.34 24.65 -7.02
N TYR A 760 -31.26 23.32 -7.11
CA TYR A 760 -30.03 22.59 -7.39
C TYR A 760 -29.31 23.14 -8.64
N SER A 761 -30.03 23.30 -9.74
CA SER A 761 -29.49 23.82 -10.99
C SER A 761 -29.07 25.29 -10.88
N ALA A 762 -29.87 26.12 -10.20
CA ALA A 762 -29.58 27.55 -10.00
C ALA A 762 -28.33 27.78 -9.12
N ILE A 763 -28.09 26.95 -8.08
CA ILE A 763 -26.87 26.98 -7.28
C ILE A 763 -25.65 26.69 -8.16
N ASN A 764 -25.72 25.67 -9.01
CA ASN A 764 -24.64 25.28 -9.90
C ASN A 764 -24.39 26.25 -11.06
N ALA A 765 -25.38 27.07 -11.42
CA ALA A 765 -25.24 28.13 -12.43
C ALA A 765 -24.84 29.50 -11.86
N HIS A 766 -24.88 29.69 -10.55
CA HIS A 766 -24.66 30.99 -9.93
C HIS A 766 -23.18 31.38 -9.91
N GLU A 767 -22.79 32.42 -10.66
CA GLU A 767 -21.39 32.82 -10.87
C GLU A 767 -20.60 33.00 -9.56
N ALA A 768 -21.19 33.68 -8.58
CA ALA A 768 -20.55 33.97 -7.30
C ALA A 768 -20.28 32.72 -6.45
N LEU A 769 -20.84 31.54 -6.79
CA LEU A 769 -20.58 30.27 -6.12
C LEU A 769 -19.58 29.37 -6.88
N GLN A 770 -19.09 29.80 -8.06
CA GLN A 770 -18.16 28.98 -8.86
C GLN A 770 -16.69 29.11 -8.43
N GLY A 771 -16.35 30.15 -7.67
CA GLY A 771 -14.99 30.34 -7.15
C GLY A 771 -14.58 29.29 -6.11
N GLY A 772 -13.30 29.21 -5.80
CA GLY A 772 -12.79 28.28 -4.78
C GLY A 772 -13.34 28.53 -3.36
N ASP A 773 -13.90 29.69 -3.10
CA ASP A 773 -14.62 30.08 -1.87
C ASP A 773 -16.15 29.86 -1.97
N GLY A 774 -16.58 29.08 -2.96
CA GLY A 774 -17.98 28.80 -3.24
C GLY A 774 -18.42 27.38 -2.89
N VAL A 775 -19.60 27.05 -3.39
CA VAL A 775 -20.31 25.79 -3.12
C VAL A 775 -20.76 25.14 -4.42
N VAL A 776 -20.80 23.84 -4.48
CA VAL A 776 -21.41 23.05 -5.55
C VAL A 776 -22.59 22.24 -4.96
N ALA A 777 -23.69 22.18 -5.68
CA ALA A 777 -24.76 21.24 -5.37
C ALA A 777 -24.56 19.95 -6.17
N GLU A 778 -24.63 18.79 -5.50
CA GLU A 778 -24.36 17.48 -6.09
C GLU A 778 -25.30 16.41 -5.51
N ASP A 779 -25.35 15.24 -6.14
CA ASP A 779 -26.12 14.08 -5.67
C ASP A 779 -27.65 14.27 -5.66
N PHE A 780 -28.21 15.05 -6.61
CA PHE A 780 -29.65 15.20 -6.66
C PHE A 780 -30.34 13.87 -6.94
N HIS A 781 -31.22 13.43 -6.05
CA HIS A 781 -32.04 12.23 -6.22
C HIS A 781 -33.37 12.36 -5.47
N VAL A 782 -34.33 11.49 -5.82
CA VAL A 782 -35.61 11.35 -5.11
C VAL A 782 -35.63 9.97 -4.47
N ASN A 783 -35.85 9.91 -3.16
CA ASN A 783 -35.88 8.65 -2.41
C ASN A 783 -37.28 7.96 -2.54
N ALA A 784 -37.42 6.74 -2.00
CA ALA A 784 -38.64 5.96 -2.01
C ALA A 784 -39.84 6.65 -1.31
N GLY A 785 -39.58 7.66 -0.46
CA GLY A 785 -40.62 8.48 0.18
C GLY A 785 -40.96 9.76 -0.60
N ASN A 786 -40.60 9.84 -1.88
CA ASN A 786 -40.76 11.02 -2.75
C ASN A 786 -40.11 12.31 -2.18
N GLN A 787 -39.14 12.20 -1.28
CA GLN A 787 -38.34 13.33 -0.83
C GLN A 787 -37.23 13.59 -1.83
N SER A 788 -36.98 14.87 -2.14
CA SER A 788 -35.85 15.28 -2.99
C SER A 788 -34.64 15.60 -2.08
N LEU A 789 -33.52 15.01 -2.40
CA LEU A 789 -32.28 15.19 -1.65
C LEU A 789 -31.17 15.65 -2.60
N PHE A 790 -30.27 16.48 -2.09
CA PHE A 790 -28.98 16.79 -2.71
C PHE A 790 -28.00 17.26 -1.64
N ASN A 791 -26.72 17.24 -1.96
CA ASN A 791 -25.68 17.71 -1.07
C ASN A 791 -25.14 19.06 -1.52
N LEU A 792 -24.87 19.95 -0.58
CA LEU A 792 -24.05 21.14 -0.80
C LEU A 792 -22.62 20.79 -0.36
N ARG A 793 -21.64 20.93 -1.25
CA ARG A 793 -20.25 20.67 -0.96
C ARG A 793 -19.39 21.92 -1.18
N ALA A 794 -18.49 22.23 -0.24
CA ALA A 794 -17.50 23.26 -0.43
C ALA A 794 -16.59 22.97 -1.63
N ARG A 795 -16.17 23.97 -2.40
CA ARG A 795 -15.31 23.77 -3.58
C ARG A 795 -13.84 23.57 -3.23
N ARG A 796 -13.43 23.99 -2.03
CA ARG A 796 -12.09 23.70 -1.50
C ARG A 796 -12.18 22.69 -0.35
N PRO A 797 -11.19 21.85 -0.19
CA PRO A 797 -11.13 20.98 0.99
C PRO A 797 -10.75 21.77 2.25
N GLY A 798 -10.96 21.14 3.39
CA GLY A 798 -10.56 21.65 4.69
C GLY A 798 -11.65 22.43 5.42
N TYR A 799 -11.40 22.59 6.69
CA TYR A 799 -12.38 23.14 7.64
C TYR A 799 -12.79 24.58 7.35
N GLU A 800 -11.85 25.45 6.93
CA GLU A 800 -12.18 26.86 6.64
C GLU A 800 -13.24 26.97 5.53
N ALA A 801 -13.05 26.24 4.44
CA ALA A 801 -14.04 26.21 3.36
C ALA A 801 -15.39 25.65 3.81
N ALA A 802 -15.39 24.68 4.74
CA ALA A 802 -16.58 24.09 5.31
C ALA A 802 -17.35 25.02 6.26
N ARG A 803 -16.78 26.14 6.69
CA ARG A 803 -17.45 27.14 7.52
C ARG A 803 -18.42 28.06 6.74
N ILE A 804 -18.51 27.92 5.44
CA ILE A 804 -19.58 28.56 4.65
C ILE A 804 -20.91 28.14 5.26
N THR A 805 -21.74 29.12 5.63
CA THR A 805 -23.06 28.84 6.18
C THR A 805 -24.16 28.96 5.15
N VAL A 806 -25.21 28.18 5.32
CA VAL A 806 -26.39 28.16 4.44
C VAL A 806 -27.64 28.32 5.28
N ALA A 807 -28.51 29.21 4.86
CA ALA A 807 -29.84 29.40 5.43
C ALA A 807 -30.88 29.34 4.33
N SER A 808 -32.05 28.72 4.60
CA SER A 808 -33.17 28.73 3.68
C SER A 808 -34.30 29.63 4.11
N LYS A 809 -34.98 30.22 3.12
CA LYS A 809 -36.24 30.91 3.25
C LYS A 809 -37.21 30.42 2.14
N GLY A 810 -38.48 30.46 2.41
CA GLY A 810 -39.45 30.16 1.37
C GLY A 810 -40.89 30.37 1.84
N SER A 811 -41.82 30.42 0.89
CA SER A 811 -43.26 30.47 1.15
C SER A 811 -44.06 29.80 0.05
N GLY A 812 -45.33 29.57 0.29
CA GLY A 812 -46.24 28.93 -0.67
C GLY A 812 -46.20 27.40 -0.59
N TYR A 813 -45.73 26.85 0.51
CA TYR A 813 -45.74 25.41 0.77
C TYR A 813 -47.10 24.97 1.33
N ALA A 814 -47.69 23.90 0.77
CA ALA A 814 -48.82 23.25 1.40
C ALA A 814 -48.39 22.52 2.67
N THR A 815 -49.35 22.10 3.51
CA THR A 815 -49.09 21.35 4.73
C THR A 815 -48.22 20.12 4.42
N GLY A 816 -47.09 20.00 5.09
CA GLY A 816 -46.19 18.83 4.96
C GLY A 816 -44.91 19.09 4.14
N VAL A 817 -44.79 20.19 3.40
CA VAL A 817 -43.56 20.54 2.71
C VAL A 817 -42.61 21.29 3.65
N ALA A 818 -41.43 20.73 3.90
CA ALA A 818 -40.37 21.37 4.66
C ALA A 818 -39.05 21.32 3.88
N VAL A 819 -38.22 22.34 4.04
CA VAL A 819 -36.90 22.45 3.42
C VAL A 819 -35.84 22.53 4.51
N SER A 820 -34.84 21.67 4.41
CA SER A 820 -33.67 21.69 5.28
C SER A 820 -32.44 22.16 4.46
N PRO A 821 -31.57 23.00 5.04
CA PRO A 821 -31.57 23.49 6.41
C PRO A 821 -32.56 24.65 6.64
N ALA A 822 -33.34 24.61 7.69
CA ALA A 822 -34.31 25.66 8.04
C ALA A 822 -33.65 26.85 8.79
N VAL A 823 -32.53 26.62 9.43
CA VAL A 823 -31.71 27.61 10.15
C VAL A 823 -30.32 27.69 9.51
N SER A 824 -29.64 28.79 9.75
CA SER A 824 -28.25 28.94 9.25
C SER A 824 -27.35 27.88 9.86
N CYS A 825 -26.76 27.06 9.02
CA CYS A 825 -25.80 26.03 9.45
C CYS A 825 -24.60 25.94 8.49
N PRO A 826 -23.44 25.62 8.98
CA PRO A 826 -22.22 25.44 8.17
C PRO A 826 -22.23 24.09 7.43
N LEU A 827 -21.35 23.98 6.39
CA LEU A 827 -21.15 22.75 5.62
C LEU A 827 -20.25 21.76 6.40
N LEU A 828 -20.67 21.38 7.59
CA LEU A 828 -19.85 20.58 8.54
C LEU A 828 -20.41 19.18 8.82
N ALA A 829 -21.24 18.60 7.93
CA ALA A 829 -21.80 17.27 8.16
C ALA A 829 -20.71 16.20 8.46
N ASN A 830 -19.52 16.34 7.83
CA ASN A 830 -18.38 15.46 8.05
C ASN A 830 -17.24 16.19 8.79
N ALA A 831 -17.55 16.96 9.83
CA ALA A 831 -16.57 17.80 10.53
C ALA A 831 -15.35 16.99 11.04
N ALA A 832 -15.55 15.74 11.44
CA ALA A 832 -14.47 14.86 11.87
C ALA A 832 -13.46 14.60 10.73
N ASP A 833 -13.93 14.41 9.48
CA ASP A 833 -13.08 14.15 8.32
C ASP A 833 -12.35 15.40 7.80
N LEU A 834 -12.77 16.58 8.24
CA LEU A 834 -12.14 17.85 7.89
C LEU A 834 -10.98 18.22 8.80
N GLN A 835 -10.86 17.55 9.93
CA GLN A 835 -9.82 17.84 10.92
C GLN A 835 -8.48 17.25 10.47
N PRO A 836 -7.35 17.87 10.86
CA PRO A 836 -6.03 17.32 10.63
C PRO A 836 -5.90 15.89 11.18
N ARG A 837 -5.28 15.03 10.39
CA ARG A 837 -4.98 13.64 10.75
C ARG A 837 -3.49 13.37 10.65
N ASN A 838 -3.01 12.44 11.44
CA ASN A 838 -1.67 11.90 11.36
C ASN A 838 -1.69 10.41 11.62
N HIS A 839 -0.65 9.70 11.18
CA HIS A 839 -0.50 8.27 11.47
C HIS A 839 0.76 8.05 12.32
N LEU A 840 0.60 7.26 13.39
CA LEU A 840 1.69 6.67 14.15
C LEU A 840 1.77 5.19 13.81
N TYR A 841 2.99 4.65 13.68
CA TYR A 841 3.19 3.23 13.47
C TYR A 841 3.97 2.64 14.64
N VAL A 842 3.47 1.55 15.21
CA VAL A 842 4.16 0.78 16.24
C VAL A 842 4.93 -0.34 15.54
N SER A 843 6.24 -0.39 15.73
CA SER A 843 7.08 -1.42 15.15
C SER A 843 8.10 -1.92 16.16
N THR A 844 8.56 -3.15 16.01
CA THR A 844 9.63 -3.73 16.84
C THR A 844 10.62 -4.46 15.95
N GLY A 845 11.87 -4.55 16.38
CA GLY A 845 12.89 -5.24 15.64
C GLY A 845 14.21 -4.48 15.58
N ALA A 846 15.04 -4.84 14.60
CA ALA A 846 16.34 -4.23 14.39
C ALA A 846 16.57 -3.86 12.91
N LEU A 847 17.40 -2.85 12.64
CA LEU A 847 17.77 -2.48 11.27
C LEU A 847 18.69 -3.52 10.64
N GLN A 848 19.42 -4.23 11.46
CA GLN A 848 20.16 -5.43 11.09
C GLN A 848 19.73 -6.55 12.01
N LEU A 849 19.27 -7.64 11.44
CA LEU A 849 18.85 -8.83 12.17
C LEU A 849 19.60 -10.04 11.63
N GLY A 850 20.28 -10.74 12.50
CA GLY A 850 21.09 -11.88 12.13
C GLY A 850 21.80 -12.46 13.34
N GLY A 851 22.65 -13.44 13.09
CA GLY A 851 23.37 -14.10 14.15
C GLY A 851 23.89 -15.46 13.75
N VAL A 852 24.29 -16.19 14.76
CA VAL A 852 24.74 -17.58 14.66
C VAL A 852 23.71 -18.47 15.35
N PHE A 853 23.17 -19.46 14.61
CA PHE A 853 22.07 -20.31 15.07
C PHE A 853 22.45 -21.78 14.92
N PRO A 854 22.33 -22.61 15.97
CA PRO A 854 22.67 -24.02 15.86
C PRO A 854 21.65 -24.75 14.99
N LEU A 855 22.11 -25.64 14.14
CA LEU A 855 21.31 -26.60 13.36
C LEU A 855 21.87 -27.98 13.57
N ASP A 856 21.07 -28.91 14.08
CA ASP A 856 21.40 -30.34 14.08
C ASP A 856 20.99 -30.92 12.72
N THR A 857 21.96 -31.26 11.91
CA THR A 857 21.71 -31.81 10.58
C THR A 857 21.13 -33.22 10.63
N THR A 858 21.16 -33.90 11.79
CA THR A 858 20.54 -35.22 11.97
C THR A 858 19.00 -35.17 11.95
N ASP A 859 18.42 -33.99 12.16
CA ASP A 859 16.97 -33.72 11.98
C ASP A 859 16.55 -33.75 10.50
N LEU A 860 17.52 -33.71 9.57
CA LEU A 860 17.29 -33.68 8.13
C LEU A 860 17.73 -35.02 7.49
N SER A 861 17.18 -35.34 6.34
CA SER A 861 17.68 -36.44 5.51
C SER A 861 19.12 -36.14 5.03
N ASP A 862 19.91 -37.20 4.80
CA ASP A 862 21.13 -37.01 4.02
C ASP A 862 20.80 -36.56 2.60
N GLY A 863 21.75 -35.98 1.88
CA GLY A 863 21.58 -35.58 0.47
C GLY A 863 21.52 -34.10 0.24
N TYR A 864 20.77 -33.71 -0.80
CA TYR A 864 20.78 -32.32 -1.30
C TYR A 864 19.57 -31.54 -0.79
N HIS A 865 19.84 -30.41 -0.17
CA HIS A 865 18.84 -29.53 0.42
C HIS A 865 19.04 -28.08 0.01
N GLU A 866 17.95 -27.33 0.07
CA GLU A 866 17.95 -25.89 -0.05
C GLU A 866 17.50 -25.27 1.29
N LEU A 867 18.39 -24.49 1.93
CA LEU A 867 18.07 -23.72 3.12
C LEU A 867 17.64 -22.32 2.70
N THR A 868 16.45 -21.91 3.05
CA THR A 868 15.93 -20.56 2.82
C THR A 868 15.65 -19.88 4.15
N ALA A 869 16.38 -18.82 4.45
CA ALA A 869 16.07 -17.93 5.56
C ALA A 869 15.16 -16.81 5.07
N VAL A 870 14.10 -16.54 5.83
CA VAL A 870 13.13 -15.47 5.54
C VAL A 870 13.10 -14.53 6.72
N ALA A 871 13.47 -13.26 6.50
CA ALA A 871 13.32 -12.21 7.47
C ALA A 871 12.04 -11.43 7.18
N TYR A 872 11.29 -11.13 8.24
CA TYR A 872 10.04 -10.36 8.18
C TYR A 872 10.21 -9.00 8.82
N GLU A 873 9.65 -7.98 8.22
CA GLU A 873 9.60 -6.66 8.86
C GLU A 873 8.70 -6.68 10.10
N GLY A 874 8.98 -5.78 11.05
CA GLY A 874 8.30 -5.69 12.35
C GLY A 874 7.05 -4.84 12.32
N THR A 875 6.28 -4.89 11.22
CA THR A 875 4.98 -4.23 11.07
C THR A 875 3.92 -5.26 10.68
N SER A 876 2.64 -4.92 10.76
CA SER A 876 1.57 -5.82 10.34
C SER A 876 1.56 -6.12 8.83
N VAL A 877 2.29 -5.36 8.01
CA VAL A 877 2.46 -5.64 6.56
C VAL A 877 3.32 -6.88 6.33
N ARG A 878 4.28 -7.18 7.20
CA ARG A 878 5.11 -8.40 7.16
C ARG A 878 5.84 -8.63 5.84
N THR A 879 6.42 -7.58 5.25
CA THR A 879 7.26 -7.73 4.06
C THR A 879 8.40 -8.72 4.31
N GLN A 880 8.63 -9.63 3.35
CA GLN A 880 9.61 -10.69 3.44
C GLN A 880 10.90 -10.34 2.69
N THR A 881 12.03 -10.59 3.33
CA THR A 881 13.35 -10.60 2.68
C THR A 881 13.90 -12.01 2.76
N ARG A 882 14.32 -12.60 1.64
CA ARG A 882 14.77 -13.99 1.57
C ARG A 882 16.23 -14.11 1.17
N ALA A 883 16.91 -15.10 1.74
CA ALA A 883 18.24 -15.53 1.34
C ALA A 883 18.28 -17.07 1.29
N THR A 884 18.74 -17.62 0.20
CA THR A 884 18.73 -19.06 -0.07
C THR A 884 20.13 -19.60 -0.32
N VAL A 885 20.44 -20.78 0.21
CA VAL A 885 21.71 -21.46 0.01
C VAL A 885 21.49 -22.96 -0.20
N PRO A 886 21.98 -23.55 -1.31
CA PRO A 886 21.99 -24.98 -1.49
C PRO A 886 23.11 -25.64 -0.67
N VAL A 887 22.81 -26.77 -0.02
CA VAL A 887 23.74 -27.51 0.81
C VAL A 887 23.63 -29.02 0.56
N ARG A 888 24.61 -29.82 1.05
CA ARG A 888 24.55 -31.27 1.07
C ARG A 888 24.74 -31.76 2.50
N ILE A 889 23.77 -32.50 3.03
CA ILE A 889 23.85 -33.15 4.33
C ILE A 889 24.47 -34.55 4.18
N ARG A 890 25.40 -34.89 5.08
CA ARG A 890 26.09 -36.17 5.05
C ARG A 890 26.39 -36.69 6.46
N ASN A 891 25.37 -37.12 7.14
CA ASN A 891 25.50 -37.73 8.47
C ASN A 891 25.85 -39.22 8.39
N THR A 892 25.51 -39.88 7.25
CA THR A 892 25.75 -41.30 7.03
C THR A 892 26.42 -41.55 5.67
N ALA A 893 26.77 -42.78 5.39
CA ALA A 893 27.28 -43.22 4.09
C ALA A 893 26.19 -43.45 3.05
N LEU A 894 24.89 -43.34 3.40
CA LEU A 894 23.79 -43.52 2.47
C LEU A 894 23.88 -42.48 1.34
N SER A 895 23.75 -42.97 0.11
CA SER A 895 23.69 -42.10 -1.06
C SER A 895 22.73 -42.68 -2.11
N ALA A 896 22.12 -41.82 -2.87
CA ALA A 896 21.28 -42.22 -3.99
C ALA A 896 21.42 -41.25 -5.16
N THR A 897 21.21 -41.72 -6.36
CA THR A 897 21.20 -40.95 -7.61
C THR A 897 19.85 -41.07 -8.28
N LEU A 898 19.38 -40.00 -8.88
CA LEU A 898 18.22 -39.98 -9.77
C LEU A 898 18.74 -39.80 -11.20
N THR A 899 18.34 -40.72 -12.09
CA THR A 899 18.73 -40.71 -13.51
C THR A 899 17.47 -40.63 -14.37
N LEU A 900 17.42 -39.68 -15.26
CA LEU A 900 16.38 -39.54 -16.26
C LEU A 900 16.78 -40.39 -17.47
N LEU A 901 16.09 -41.50 -17.71
CA LEU A 901 16.49 -42.47 -18.72
C LEU A 901 16.16 -41.99 -20.14
N ASP A 902 14.95 -41.46 -20.32
CA ASP A 902 14.39 -41.01 -21.60
C ASP A 902 13.74 -39.63 -21.50
N LEU A 903 13.71 -39.03 -20.32
CA LEU A 903 13.16 -37.68 -20.09
C LEU A 903 14.25 -36.65 -20.33
N THR A 904 14.03 -35.79 -21.34
CA THR A 904 14.92 -34.68 -21.67
C THR A 904 14.23 -33.34 -21.49
N ASN A 905 15.02 -32.29 -21.43
CA ASN A 905 14.46 -30.93 -21.36
C ASN A 905 13.69 -30.59 -22.65
N GLN A 906 12.50 -30.04 -22.55
CA GLN A 906 11.55 -29.74 -23.63
C GLN A 906 10.88 -31.00 -24.24
N ALA A 907 10.86 -32.14 -23.51
CA ALA A 907 10.14 -33.34 -23.91
C ALA A 907 8.61 -33.09 -23.98
N PRO A 908 7.85 -33.78 -24.84
CA PRO A 908 6.42 -33.57 -24.98
C PRO A 908 5.65 -34.05 -23.74
N ALA A 909 4.75 -33.21 -23.20
CA ALA A 909 3.91 -33.61 -22.05
C ALA A 909 2.93 -34.77 -22.35
N SER A 910 2.76 -35.15 -23.61
CA SER A 910 1.90 -36.28 -24.00
C SER A 910 2.55 -37.66 -23.85
N ALA A 911 3.84 -37.77 -23.56
CA ALA A 911 4.59 -39.02 -23.48
C ALA A 911 4.71 -39.55 -22.05
N CYS A 912 5.07 -40.84 -21.93
CA CYS A 912 5.49 -41.46 -20.68
C CYS A 912 7.02 -41.52 -20.65
N TYR A 913 7.58 -41.35 -19.44
CA TYR A 913 9.02 -41.27 -19.21
C TYR A 913 9.44 -42.20 -18.09
N HIS A 914 10.68 -42.63 -18.11
CA HIS A 914 11.26 -43.52 -17.12
C HIS A 914 12.34 -42.78 -16.32
N ILE A 915 12.18 -42.86 -14.99
CA ILE A 915 13.12 -42.26 -14.04
C ILE A 915 13.63 -43.35 -13.11
N GLN A 916 14.94 -43.58 -13.11
CA GLN A 916 15.57 -44.52 -12.23
C GLN A 916 16.14 -43.86 -11.00
N VAL A 917 15.91 -44.44 -9.85
CA VAL A 917 16.59 -44.04 -8.59
C VAL A 917 17.46 -45.24 -8.16
N THR A 918 18.75 -44.98 -7.92
CA THR A 918 19.69 -46.01 -7.49
C THR A 918 20.32 -45.66 -6.18
N ALA A 919 20.13 -46.45 -5.14
CA ALA A 919 20.75 -46.28 -3.82
C ALA A 919 21.92 -47.24 -3.63
N ASN A 920 22.92 -46.82 -2.85
CA ASN A 920 24.08 -47.63 -2.52
C ASN A 920 23.84 -48.63 -1.38
N ASP A 921 22.68 -48.61 -0.72
CA ASP A 921 22.33 -49.52 0.38
C ASP A 921 21.25 -50.50 -0.10
N PRO A 922 21.46 -51.82 -0.06
CA PRO A 922 20.48 -52.80 -0.47
C PRO A 922 19.29 -52.96 0.49
N SER A 923 19.39 -52.40 1.71
CA SER A 923 18.34 -52.45 2.73
C SER A 923 17.25 -51.36 2.53
N VAL A 924 17.12 -50.83 1.32
CA VAL A 924 16.08 -49.83 1.00
C VAL A 924 14.70 -50.40 1.27
N ARG A 925 13.96 -49.76 2.16
CA ARG A 925 12.58 -50.06 2.50
C ARG A 925 11.61 -49.35 1.54
N ARG A 926 11.86 -48.10 1.24
CA ARG A 926 10.98 -47.26 0.41
C ARG A 926 11.76 -46.21 -0.38
N THR A 927 11.38 -46.07 -1.64
CA THR A 927 11.80 -44.94 -2.48
C THR A 927 10.56 -44.19 -2.93
N THR A 928 10.52 -42.89 -2.67
CA THR A 928 9.42 -42.03 -3.05
C THR A 928 9.93 -40.99 -4.05
N LEU A 929 9.30 -40.93 -5.22
CA LEU A 929 9.60 -39.96 -6.27
C LEU A 929 8.61 -38.80 -6.20
N TYR A 930 9.16 -37.57 -6.26
CA TYR A 930 8.42 -36.31 -6.17
C TYR A 930 8.56 -35.48 -7.46
N SER A 931 7.50 -34.76 -7.77
CA SER A 931 7.50 -33.67 -8.77
C SER A 931 6.44 -32.66 -8.41
N THR A 932 6.09 -31.76 -9.35
CA THR A 932 5.01 -30.78 -9.18
C THR A 932 3.69 -31.48 -8.81
N GLY A 933 3.11 -31.11 -7.66
CA GLY A 933 1.94 -31.74 -7.07
C GLY A 933 2.26 -32.80 -5.99
N GLY A 934 3.52 -32.97 -5.63
CA GLY A 934 3.97 -33.86 -4.55
C GLY A 934 4.42 -35.22 -5.04
N VAL A 935 3.97 -36.32 -4.40
CA VAL A 935 4.39 -37.68 -4.70
C VAL A 935 3.80 -38.14 -6.03
N ILE A 936 4.68 -38.60 -6.94
CA ILE A 936 4.31 -39.12 -8.27
C ILE A 936 4.64 -40.60 -8.44
N GLY A 937 5.37 -41.22 -7.51
CA GLY A 937 5.67 -42.64 -7.52
C GLY A 937 6.23 -43.14 -6.20
N MET A 938 5.94 -44.38 -5.86
CA MET A 938 6.51 -45.05 -4.70
C MET A 938 6.91 -46.49 -5.07
N ALA A 939 8.07 -46.93 -4.57
CA ALA A 939 8.54 -48.32 -4.68
C ALA A 939 9.03 -48.81 -3.31
N SER A 940 8.74 -50.06 -2.98
CA SER A 940 9.13 -50.69 -1.72
C SER A 940 10.16 -51.80 -1.95
N ASN A 941 11.09 -51.93 -0.99
CA ASN A 941 12.08 -53.01 -0.95
C ASN A 941 12.90 -53.16 -2.25
N ASN A 942 13.23 -52.05 -2.90
CA ASN A 942 14.01 -52.06 -4.15
C ASN A 942 15.04 -50.93 -4.08
N ALA A 943 16.30 -51.22 -4.20
CA ALA A 943 17.40 -50.28 -4.17
C ALA A 943 17.61 -49.55 -5.52
N ALA A 944 17.01 -50.04 -6.59
CA ALA A 944 17.16 -49.45 -7.93
C ALA A 944 15.80 -49.44 -8.71
N PRO A 945 14.72 -48.87 -8.16
CA PRO A 945 13.43 -48.81 -8.85
C PRO A 945 13.48 -47.92 -10.08
N VAL A 946 12.72 -48.30 -11.11
CA VAL A 946 12.40 -47.51 -12.27
C VAL A 946 10.93 -47.06 -12.15
N PHE A 947 10.68 -45.80 -12.23
CA PHE A 947 9.34 -45.20 -12.18
C PHE A 947 8.91 -44.80 -13.59
N GLU A 948 7.69 -45.20 -13.94
CA GLU A 948 7.02 -44.69 -15.14
C GLU A 948 6.22 -43.46 -14.79
N VAL A 949 6.48 -42.34 -15.47
CA VAL A 949 5.86 -41.04 -15.23
C VAL A 949 5.14 -40.59 -16.50
N ALA A 950 3.81 -40.59 -16.44
CA ALA A 950 3.01 -40.02 -17.51
C ALA A 950 3.11 -38.47 -17.49
N GLY A 951 3.66 -37.87 -18.55
CA GLY A 951 3.78 -36.41 -18.68
C GLY A 951 2.42 -35.74 -18.69
N THR A 952 1.34 -36.43 -19.12
CA THR A 952 -0.04 -35.96 -19.06
C THR A 952 -0.54 -35.67 -17.63
N ASN A 953 0.04 -36.31 -16.62
CA ASN A 953 -0.28 -36.00 -15.21
C ASN A 953 0.38 -34.73 -14.71
N LEU A 954 1.45 -34.26 -15.36
CA LEU A 954 2.21 -33.09 -15.00
C LEU A 954 1.82 -31.89 -15.85
N TRP A 955 1.43 -32.09 -17.12
CA TRP A 955 1.16 -31.06 -18.12
C TRP A 955 2.42 -30.26 -18.53
N ALA A 956 2.30 -29.40 -19.52
CA ALA A 956 3.42 -28.53 -19.89
C ALA A 956 3.76 -27.53 -18.78
N GLY A 957 5.05 -27.27 -18.61
CA GLY A 957 5.59 -26.41 -17.55
C GLY A 957 6.96 -26.87 -17.10
N ARG A 958 7.54 -26.19 -16.13
CA ARG A 958 8.81 -26.53 -15.49
C ARG A 958 8.56 -27.35 -14.24
N HIS A 959 9.11 -28.57 -14.19
CA HIS A 959 8.88 -29.54 -13.13
C HIS A 959 10.18 -29.93 -12.45
N PRO A 960 10.24 -29.95 -11.10
CA PRO A 960 11.33 -30.57 -10.36
C PRO A 960 11.12 -32.09 -10.27
N PHE A 961 12.20 -32.84 -10.34
CA PHE A 961 12.22 -34.26 -10.03
C PHE A 961 13.28 -34.54 -8.97
N TYR A 962 12.86 -35.13 -7.87
CA TYR A 962 13.75 -35.62 -6.82
C TYR A 962 13.14 -36.86 -6.14
N ALA A 963 13.97 -37.63 -5.48
CA ALA A 963 13.52 -38.81 -4.74
C ALA A 963 14.03 -38.77 -3.30
N VAL A 964 13.24 -39.33 -2.40
CA VAL A 964 13.64 -39.62 -1.02
C VAL A 964 13.69 -41.14 -0.86
N VAL A 965 14.87 -41.64 -0.51
CA VAL A 965 15.12 -43.08 -0.23
C VAL A 965 15.14 -43.25 1.28
N GLU A 966 14.44 -44.26 1.77
CA GLU A 966 14.39 -44.68 3.18
C GLU A 966 14.85 -46.11 3.32
N THR A 967 15.81 -46.36 4.22
CA THR A 967 16.29 -47.71 4.53
C THR A 967 15.47 -48.39 5.63
N ALA A 968 15.63 -49.69 5.82
CA ALA A 968 15.00 -50.45 6.89
C ALA A 968 15.43 -49.96 8.31
N THR A 969 16.56 -49.29 8.42
CA THR A 969 17.05 -48.65 9.66
C THR A 969 16.54 -47.25 9.90
N GLY A 970 15.68 -46.73 9.02
CA GLY A 970 15.10 -45.39 9.14
C GLY A 970 16.01 -44.26 8.61
N ARG A 971 17.18 -44.57 8.03
CA ARG A 971 18.03 -43.55 7.40
C ARG A 971 17.35 -43.09 6.11
N THR A 972 17.43 -41.79 5.85
CA THR A 972 16.84 -41.19 4.65
C THR A 972 17.88 -40.42 3.85
N PHE A 973 17.71 -40.38 2.53
CA PHE A 973 18.54 -39.66 1.60
C PHE A 973 17.67 -38.98 0.51
N ARG A 974 17.85 -37.68 0.34
CA ARG A 974 17.21 -36.87 -0.70
C ARG A 974 18.16 -36.67 -1.88
N THR A 975 17.73 -37.10 -3.06
CA THR A 975 18.54 -36.91 -4.29
C THR A 975 18.60 -35.44 -4.68
N ARG A 976 19.53 -35.08 -5.56
CA ARG A 976 19.54 -33.79 -6.22
C ARG A 976 18.23 -33.56 -6.96
N THR A 977 17.73 -32.32 -6.98
CA THR A 977 16.54 -31.94 -7.77
C THR A 977 16.97 -31.65 -9.21
N GLU A 978 16.40 -32.41 -10.16
CA GLU A 978 16.56 -32.18 -11.58
C GLU A 978 15.35 -31.40 -12.09
N TRP A 979 15.60 -30.26 -12.78
CA TRP A 979 14.56 -29.40 -13.32
C TRP A 979 14.38 -29.64 -14.81
N ILE A 980 13.19 -30.05 -15.23
CA ILE A 980 12.84 -30.36 -16.61
C ILE A 980 11.63 -29.51 -17.03
N ARG A 981 11.71 -28.96 -18.23
CA ARG A 981 10.56 -28.33 -18.88
C ARG A 981 9.88 -29.32 -19.82
N LEU A 982 8.61 -29.62 -19.60
CA LEU A 982 7.71 -30.30 -20.53
C LEU A 982 7.03 -29.27 -21.46
N LYS A 983 6.79 -29.69 -22.75
CA LYS A 983 6.10 -28.89 -23.77
C LYS A 983 4.70 -29.41 -24.09
#